data_6c2815cb96773dd11fc77fd7b15ceb8b
#
_entry.id   6c2815cb96773dd11fc77fd7b15ceb8b
#
_cell.length_a   1.000
_cell.length_b   1.000
_cell.length_c   1.000
_cell.angle_alpha   90.00
_cell.angle_beta   90.00
_cell.angle_gamma   90.00
#
_symmetry.space_group_name_H-M   'P 1'
#
loop_
_entity.id
_entity.type
_entity.pdbx_description
1 polymer ?
#
loop_
_entity_poly.entity_id
_entity_poly.type
_entity_poly.pdbx_seq_one_letter_code
_entity_poly.pdbx_strand_id
1 'polypeptide(L)'
;MKELLLNEAKRIGDQLLQEAKTDDNGIYWETMTMDLDRNVSFKISESIYSGSSGVAYFFLELFKQAQDQRYMDAAVQGMKWVVNYCNSNPSSYYAFFTGRMGVSYVLLRMYEFTGESRYLEQALATARACIEFLASPQQVNDLINGTSGALLGLMHLHAAAGEEWILEVIDAYIKHLVKSAFHGPKGLYWDRSETAISGLCGFSHGAAGIGFVFLELGHYFQNETFFKIAEQAFLYERHFFMESRDNWPDLRKGIFTDEDKEDHKKAFLKNDLDFFTIGGDMNAWCHGGAGIGLSRVRAFQLLNKKIYEDEARVAIKKTVVTSVDADIPEPTFTLCHGGGGNAELFICAYQIFNENHYLELAQNVAQKAMEFYEKNKYFYPGFRYGGNLQDRSLFMGNAGIGYFYLRLLNPFQVPSIQAPLVDKTFMPGEPLSKSQYPFINISTADIQKHLLQKNFQRTLYCVENLVPQKLDAFFSDRTFSIDAPTTLMESFIALMTNTIDSESLAAEHKEILSDIFELELEKRRMDEAIKSHSLLNIKDIVLNQQGGEIIKKAEDENAFLELMLQLEPDVQLRTPRWNWNLTGEEEWKKNINQPVESEEAEEEMWAVLLKPMSVGILETELSPFTYTILVEFCEPNRVDRVMEATIDAFEALTPEQETMLRGKIIDQIKHLLLSGILVEAKK
;
A
#
# COMPACT_ATOMS: atom_id res chain seq x y z
N MET A 1 -23.84 -8.27 -32.17
CA MET A 1 -22.85 -7.82 -31.17
C MET A 1 -21.47 -8.43 -31.41
N LYS A 2 -21.28 -9.77 -31.46
CA LYS A 2 -19.93 -10.38 -31.60
C LYS A 2 -19.14 -9.89 -32.82
N GLU A 3 -19.76 -9.89 -34.02
CA GLU A 3 -19.13 -9.40 -35.23
C GLU A 3 -18.74 -7.91 -35.13
N LEU A 4 -19.58 -7.10 -34.52
CA LEU A 4 -19.32 -5.68 -34.33
C LEU A 4 -18.15 -5.46 -33.40
N LEU A 5 -18.04 -6.19 -32.27
CA LEU A 5 -16.91 -6.15 -31.35
C LEU A 5 -15.59 -6.53 -32.03
N LEU A 6 -15.61 -7.60 -32.83
CA LEU A 6 -14.42 -8.02 -33.60
C LEU A 6 -14.01 -6.98 -34.63
N ASN A 7 -14.97 -6.38 -35.34
CA ASN A 7 -14.66 -5.35 -36.34
C ASN A 7 -14.06 -4.10 -35.71
N GLU A 8 -14.56 -3.67 -34.56
CA GLU A 8 -14.00 -2.53 -33.82
C GLU A 8 -12.60 -2.84 -33.26
N ALA A 9 -12.36 -4.05 -32.72
CA ALA A 9 -11.04 -4.47 -32.30
C ALA A 9 -10.05 -4.49 -33.48
N LYS A 10 -10.48 -4.98 -34.67
CA LYS A 10 -9.67 -4.95 -35.91
C LYS A 10 -9.39 -3.52 -36.36
N ARG A 11 -10.39 -2.63 -36.33
CA ARG A 11 -10.19 -1.22 -36.68
C ARG A 11 -9.12 -0.57 -35.81
N ILE A 12 -9.14 -0.81 -34.49
CA ILE A 12 -8.11 -0.33 -33.56
C ILE A 12 -6.76 -0.99 -33.89
N GLY A 13 -6.73 -2.28 -34.14
CA GLY A 13 -5.51 -2.99 -34.54
C GLY A 13 -4.90 -2.41 -35.82
N ASP A 14 -5.68 -2.16 -36.87
CA ASP A 14 -5.23 -1.57 -38.12
C ASP A 14 -4.69 -0.14 -37.92
N GLN A 15 -5.33 0.66 -37.05
CA GLN A 15 -4.82 1.97 -36.66
C GLN A 15 -3.46 1.87 -35.95
N LEU A 16 -3.31 0.98 -34.96
CA LEU A 16 -2.06 0.76 -34.24
C LEU A 16 -0.93 0.25 -35.14
N LEU A 17 -1.25 -0.57 -36.17
CA LEU A 17 -0.30 -0.97 -37.19
C LEU A 17 0.24 0.21 -37.98
N GLN A 18 -0.62 1.16 -38.36
CA GLN A 18 -0.23 2.38 -39.08
C GLN A 18 0.59 3.34 -38.22
N GLU A 19 0.39 3.34 -36.91
CA GLU A 19 1.09 4.19 -35.95
C GLU A 19 2.38 3.56 -35.39
N ALA A 20 2.65 2.30 -35.74
CA ALA A 20 3.85 1.59 -35.31
C ALA A 20 5.10 2.24 -35.89
N LYS A 21 6.14 2.36 -35.07
CA LYS A 21 7.49 2.76 -35.48
C LYS A 21 8.36 1.53 -35.63
N THR A 22 9.36 1.61 -36.52
CA THR A 22 10.26 0.48 -36.83
C THR A 22 11.71 0.93 -36.72
N ASP A 23 12.53 0.07 -36.10
CA ASP A 23 13.98 0.14 -36.11
C ASP A 23 14.60 -1.26 -36.38
N ASP A 24 15.91 -1.40 -36.27
CA ASP A 24 16.62 -2.67 -36.49
C ASP A 24 16.23 -3.76 -35.48
N ASN A 25 15.64 -3.38 -34.33
CA ASN A 25 15.22 -4.29 -33.25
C ASN A 25 13.81 -4.85 -33.46
N GLY A 26 12.98 -4.21 -34.30
CA GLY A 26 11.60 -4.61 -34.54
C GLY A 26 10.65 -3.43 -34.64
N ILE A 27 9.41 -3.59 -34.17
CA ILE A 27 8.43 -2.51 -34.15
C ILE A 27 8.11 -2.10 -32.68
N TYR A 28 7.80 -0.81 -32.48
CA TYR A 28 7.44 -0.28 -31.17
C TYR A 28 6.43 0.86 -31.28
N TRP A 29 5.85 1.21 -30.14
CA TRP A 29 4.89 2.30 -30.03
C TRP A 29 5.35 3.29 -28.96
N GLU A 30 5.33 4.56 -29.34
CA GLU A 30 5.44 5.64 -28.36
C GLU A 30 4.08 5.81 -27.68
N THR A 31 4.10 5.86 -26.36
CA THR A 31 2.92 5.98 -25.53
C THR A 31 2.97 7.24 -24.70
N MET A 32 1.80 7.70 -24.30
CA MET A 32 1.64 8.93 -23.58
C MET A 32 2.15 8.82 -22.13
N THR A 33 2.79 9.85 -21.66
CA THR A 33 3.21 10.03 -20.26
C THR A 33 2.98 11.45 -19.81
N MET A 34 2.82 11.64 -18.51
CA MET A 34 2.62 12.95 -17.90
C MET A 34 3.68 13.16 -16.81
N ASP A 35 4.31 14.32 -16.81
CA ASP A 35 5.25 14.72 -15.76
C ASP A 35 4.54 15.30 -14.53
N LEU A 36 5.30 15.68 -13.49
CA LEU A 36 4.78 16.27 -12.26
C LEU A 36 4.08 17.61 -12.49
N ASP A 37 4.51 18.37 -13.52
CA ASP A 37 3.93 19.64 -13.91
C ASP A 37 2.72 19.48 -14.84
N ARG A 38 2.25 18.21 -15.02
CA ARG A 38 1.09 17.83 -15.85
C ARG A 38 1.31 18.04 -17.36
N ASN A 39 2.55 18.19 -17.82
CA ASN A 39 2.85 18.24 -19.24
C ASN A 39 2.77 16.83 -19.83
N VAL A 40 2.04 16.69 -20.93
CA VAL A 40 1.89 15.44 -21.67
C VAL A 40 3.00 15.33 -22.72
N SER A 41 3.65 14.19 -22.77
CA SER A 41 4.66 13.86 -23.77
C SER A 41 4.53 12.39 -24.20
N PHE A 42 5.24 12.01 -25.26
CA PHE A 42 5.30 10.62 -25.72
C PHE A 42 6.67 10.02 -25.40
N LYS A 43 6.68 8.82 -24.83
CA LYS A 43 7.90 8.10 -24.48
C LYS A 43 7.83 6.65 -24.95
N ILE A 44 9.00 6.05 -25.07
CA ILE A 44 9.18 4.62 -25.31
C ILE A 44 9.21 3.90 -23.96
N SER A 45 8.47 2.80 -23.86
CA SER A 45 8.47 1.94 -22.69
C SER A 45 8.28 0.48 -23.11
N GLU A 46 8.85 -0.43 -22.33
CA GLU A 46 8.70 -1.87 -22.53
C GLU A 46 7.50 -2.47 -21.79
N SER A 47 6.94 -1.76 -20.78
CA SER A 47 5.98 -2.30 -19.83
C SER A 47 4.67 -2.77 -20.48
N ILE A 48 3.95 -3.66 -19.79
CA ILE A 48 2.62 -4.09 -20.24
C ILE A 48 1.56 -2.99 -20.01
N TYR A 49 1.75 -2.12 -19.03
CA TYR A 49 0.79 -1.07 -18.72
C TYR A 49 0.77 0.04 -19.77
N SER A 50 1.92 0.65 -19.99
CA SER A 50 2.08 1.83 -20.85
C SER A 50 3.13 1.66 -21.95
N GLY A 51 3.54 0.45 -22.25
CA GLY A 51 4.62 0.19 -23.22
C GLY A 51 4.25 -0.76 -24.35
N SER A 52 5.25 -1.03 -25.17
CA SER A 52 5.11 -1.84 -26.38
C SER A 52 4.73 -3.29 -26.11
N SER A 53 5.09 -3.87 -24.95
CA SER A 53 4.67 -5.25 -24.64
C SER A 53 3.15 -5.37 -24.44
N GLY A 54 2.50 -4.33 -23.88
CA GLY A 54 1.04 -4.30 -23.76
C GLY A 54 0.34 -4.23 -25.11
N VAL A 55 0.88 -3.43 -26.04
CA VAL A 55 0.36 -3.35 -27.42
C VAL A 55 0.58 -4.68 -28.17
N ALA A 56 1.75 -5.29 -28.02
CA ALA A 56 2.04 -6.60 -28.59
C ALA A 56 1.12 -7.70 -28.04
N TYR A 57 0.78 -7.63 -26.74
CA TYR A 57 -0.17 -8.54 -26.12
C TYR A 57 -1.60 -8.38 -26.69
N PHE A 58 -2.04 -7.15 -26.91
CA PHE A 58 -3.30 -6.91 -27.60
C PHE A 58 -3.31 -7.55 -29.00
N PHE A 59 -2.22 -7.40 -29.79
CA PHE A 59 -2.13 -8.00 -31.11
C PHE A 59 -2.13 -9.53 -31.07
N LEU A 60 -1.49 -10.16 -30.08
CA LEU A 60 -1.56 -11.61 -29.91
C LEU A 60 -3.01 -12.07 -29.67
N GLU A 61 -3.74 -11.42 -28.78
CA GLU A 61 -5.13 -11.78 -28.52
C GLU A 61 -6.06 -11.44 -29.72
N LEU A 62 -5.80 -10.34 -30.43
CA LEU A 62 -6.52 -10.00 -31.67
C LEU A 62 -6.30 -11.05 -32.74
N PHE A 63 -5.07 -11.53 -32.93
CA PHE A 63 -4.76 -12.62 -33.88
C PHE A 63 -5.56 -13.89 -33.54
N LYS A 64 -5.61 -14.28 -32.28
CA LYS A 64 -6.35 -15.48 -31.85
C LYS A 64 -7.85 -15.42 -32.23
N GLN A 65 -8.44 -14.23 -32.28
CA GLN A 65 -9.84 -14.04 -32.63
C GLN A 65 -10.07 -13.77 -34.12
N ALA A 66 -9.18 -13.03 -34.77
CA ALA A 66 -9.33 -12.57 -36.14
C ALA A 66 -8.68 -13.49 -37.18
N GLN A 67 -7.67 -14.29 -36.79
CA GLN A 67 -6.87 -15.16 -37.66
C GLN A 67 -6.20 -14.41 -38.84
N ASP A 68 -5.85 -13.13 -38.65
CA ASP A 68 -5.14 -12.29 -39.62
C ASP A 68 -3.66 -12.23 -39.26
N GLN A 69 -2.80 -12.78 -40.14
CA GLN A 69 -1.37 -12.92 -39.90
C GLN A 69 -0.65 -11.60 -39.60
N ARG A 70 -1.14 -10.48 -40.13
CA ARG A 70 -0.55 -9.14 -39.84
C ARG A 70 -0.50 -8.84 -38.34
N TYR A 71 -1.49 -9.30 -37.57
CA TYR A 71 -1.53 -9.09 -36.12
C TYR A 71 -0.55 -9.99 -35.38
N MET A 72 -0.36 -11.23 -35.84
CA MET A 72 0.68 -12.10 -35.28
C MET A 72 2.09 -11.57 -35.57
N ASP A 73 2.32 -11.09 -36.79
CA ASP A 73 3.59 -10.48 -37.16
C ASP A 73 3.88 -9.25 -36.29
N ALA A 74 2.87 -8.43 -36.03
CA ALA A 74 2.99 -7.28 -35.12
C ALA A 74 3.33 -7.69 -33.69
N ALA A 75 2.67 -8.72 -33.15
CA ALA A 75 2.96 -9.25 -31.83
C ALA A 75 4.42 -9.77 -31.74
N VAL A 76 4.87 -10.55 -32.73
CA VAL A 76 6.22 -11.11 -32.78
C VAL A 76 7.29 -10.01 -32.90
N GLN A 77 7.10 -9.07 -33.81
CA GLN A 77 8.10 -7.98 -34.05
C GLN A 77 8.08 -6.99 -32.87
N GLY A 78 6.92 -6.76 -32.25
CA GLY A 78 6.80 -5.95 -31.04
C GLY A 78 7.55 -6.58 -29.87
N MET A 79 7.34 -7.88 -29.61
CA MET A 79 8.06 -8.56 -28.52
C MET A 79 9.56 -8.73 -28.82
N LYS A 80 9.97 -8.89 -30.08
CA LYS A 80 11.38 -8.85 -30.49
C LYS A 80 12.00 -7.51 -30.07
N TRP A 81 11.34 -6.41 -30.40
CA TRP A 81 11.81 -5.08 -30.03
C TRP A 81 11.90 -4.93 -28.49
N VAL A 82 10.86 -5.34 -27.76
CA VAL A 82 10.82 -5.28 -26.29
C VAL A 82 11.98 -6.03 -25.65
N VAL A 83 12.28 -7.26 -26.11
CA VAL A 83 13.40 -8.06 -25.58
C VAL A 83 14.75 -7.38 -25.86
N ASN A 84 14.95 -6.87 -27.07
CA ASN A 84 16.18 -6.16 -27.43
C ASN A 84 16.34 -4.86 -26.62
N TYR A 85 15.24 -4.12 -26.42
CA TYR A 85 15.23 -2.92 -25.57
C TYR A 85 15.59 -3.27 -24.12
N CYS A 86 15.01 -4.34 -23.57
CA CYS A 86 15.31 -4.82 -22.22
C CYS A 86 16.79 -5.19 -22.06
N ASN A 87 17.38 -5.86 -23.05
CA ASN A 87 18.79 -6.27 -23.01
C ASN A 87 19.74 -5.05 -23.11
N SER A 88 19.36 -4.04 -23.89
CA SER A 88 20.16 -2.82 -24.08
C SER A 88 19.99 -1.82 -22.93
N ASN A 89 18.92 -1.90 -22.15
CA ASN A 89 18.60 -1.02 -21.05
C ASN A 89 18.35 -1.85 -19.77
N PRO A 90 19.39 -2.37 -19.12
CA PRO A 90 19.24 -3.14 -17.89
C PRO A 90 18.40 -2.39 -16.84
N SER A 91 17.43 -3.06 -16.26
CA SER A 91 16.58 -2.50 -15.21
C SER A 91 16.20 -3.60 -14.24
N SER A 92 16.21 -3.25 -12.98
CA SER A 92 15.77 -4.09 -11.87
C SER A 92 14.29 -3.94 -11.54
N TYR A 93 13.56 -3.13 -12.27
CA TYR A 93 12.17 -2.83 -11.97
C TYR A 93 11.28 -4.03 -12.29
N TYR A 94 10.91 -4.74 -11.23
CA TYR A 94 10.30 -6.08 -11.25
C TYR A 94 8.77 -6.10 -11.30
N ALA A 95 8.10 -4.94 -11.22
CA ALA A 95 6.64 -4.85 -11.18
C ALA A 95 5.96 -5.59 -12.36
N PHE A 96 4.76 -6.11 -12.11
CA PHE A 96 4.00 -6.81 -13.14
C PHE A 96 3.46 -5.86 -14.21
N PHE A 97 2.75 -4.82 -13.80
CA PHE A 97 2.11 -3.93 -14.78
C PHE A 97 3.09 -2.93 -15.38
N THR A 98 3.92 -2.31 -14.57
CA THR A 98 4.78 -1.21 -14.96
C THR A 98 6.26 -1.60 -15.16
N GLY A 99 6.62 -2.84 -14.85
CA GLY A 99 7.99 -3.34 -14.91
C GLY A 99 8.17 -4.60 -15.77
N ARG A 100 9.27 -5.28 -15.53
CA ARG A 100 9.76 -6.39 -16.36
C ARG A 100 9.02 -7.71 -16.19
N MET A 101 8.33 -7.90 -15.05
CA MET A 101 7.55 -9.11 -14.86
C MET A 101 6.35 -9.19 -15.81
N GLY A 102 5.78 -8.04 -16.20
CA GLY A 102 4.77 -8.00 -17.27
C GLY A 102 5.32 -8.37 -18.65
N VAL A 103 6.57 -8.00 -18.94
CA VAL A 103 7.25 -8.46 -20.18
C VAL A 103 7.41 -9.97 -20.16
N SER A 104 7.88 -10.54 -19.03
CA SER A 104 7.99 -11.99 -18.84
C SER A 104 6.63 -12.68 -19.04
N TYR A 105 5.55 -12.10 -18.50
CA TYR A 105 4.19 -12.62 -18.69
C TYR A 105 3.76 -12.64 -20.17
N VAL A 106 4.01 -11.58 -20.94
CA VAL A 106 3.64 -11.55 -22.37
C VAL A 106 4.45 -12.59 -23.17
N LEU A 107 5.74 -12.74 -22.89
CA LEU A 107 6.57 -13.79 -23.48
C LEU A 107 6.03 -15.19 -23.14
N LEU A 108 5.60 -15.41 -21.91
CA LEU A 108 4.95 -16.65 -21.52
C LEU A 108 3.64 -16.89 -22.31
N ARG A 109 2.81 -15.86 -22.53
CA ARG A 109 1.60 -15.96 -23.37
C ARG A 109 1.94 -16.30 -24.83
N MET A 110 3.06 -15.77 -25.36
CA MET A 110 3.58 -16.16 -26.68
C MET A 110 3.99 -17.64 -26.70
N TYR A 111 4.71 -18.11 -25.69
CA TYR A 111 5.07 -19.52 -25.53
C TYR A 111 3.86 -20.44 -25.51
N GLU A 112 2.88 -20.15 -24.67
CA GLU A 112 1.67 -20.95 -24.53
C GLU A 112 0.87 -21.06 -25.83
N PHE A 113 0.92 -20.02 -26.63
CA PHE A 113 0.21 -20.00 -27.92
C PHE A 113 1.01 -20.69 -29.05
N THR A 114 2.31 -20.42 -29.15
CA THR A 114 3.14 -20.89 -30.26
C THR A 114 3.82 -22.22 -30.03
N GLY A 115 4.03 -22.62 -28.77
CA GLY A 115 4.86 -23.76 -28.37
C GLY A 115 6.37 -23.56 -28.55
N GLU A 116 6.82 -22.36 -28.97
CA GLU A 116 8.25 -22.08 -29.23
C GLU A 116 9.01 -21.83 -27.94
N SER A 117 9.93 -22.72 -27.56
CA SER A 117 10.71 -22.68 -26.30
C SER A 117 11.48 -21.38 -26.09
N ARG A 118 11.91 -20.71 -27.18
CA ARG A 118 12.61 -19.40 -27.07
C ARG A 118 11.86 -18.36 -26.26
N TYR A 119 10.53 -18.35 -26.31
CA TYR A 119 9.72 -17.39 -25.54
C TYR A 119 9.73 -17.71 -24.06
N LEU A 120 9.69 -18.98 -23.67
CA LEU A 120 9.82 -19.40 -22.27
C LEU A 120 11.22 -19.07 -21.74
N GLU A 121 12.28 -19.35 -22.52
CA GLU A 121 13.66 -19.02 -22.17
C GLU A 121 13.84 -17.51 -21.94
N GLN A 122 13.29 -16.68 -22.84
CA GLN A 122 13.32 -15.23 -22.71
C GLN A 122 12.49 -14.73 -21.51
N ALA A 123 11.32 -15.35 -21.22
CA ALA A 123 10.51 -15.03 -20.06
C ALA A 123 11.29 -15.30 -18.75
N LEU A 124 11.93 -16.46 -18.65
CA LEU A 124 12.77 -16.83 -17.51
C LEU A 124 13.98 -15.89 -17.35
N ALA A 125 14.66 -15.57 -18.45
CA ALA A 125 15.80 -14.64 -18.41
C ALA A 125 15.38 -13.24 -17.97
N THR A 126 14.24 -12.74 -18.47
CA THR A 126 13.70 -11.43 -18.10
C THR A 126 13.32 -11.39 -16.60
N ALA A 127 12.69 -12.43 -16.09
CA ALA A 127 12.35 -12.54 -14.68
C ALA A 127 13.61 -12.61 -13.80
N ARG A 128 14.61 -13.42 -14.17
CA ARG A 128 15.88 -13.54 -13.42
C ARG A 128 16.62 -12.21 -13.31
N ALA A 129 16.63 -11.40 -14.35
CA ALA A 129 17.29 -10.10 -14.36
C ALA A 129 16.71 -9.10 -13.35
N CYS A 130 15.48 -9.31 -12.87
CA CYS A 130 14.81 -8.44 -11.89
C CYS A 130 15.01 -8.88 -10.45
N ILE A 131 15.44 -10.11 -10.20
CA ILE A 131 15.40 -10.76 -8.86
C ILE A 131 16.52 -10.26 -7.94
N GLU A 132 17.64 -9.77 -8.44
CA GLU A 132 18.80 -9.33 -7.66
C GLU A 132 18.49 -8.15 -6.69
N PHE A 133 17.32 -7.53 -6.80
CA PHE A 133 16.92 -6.33 -6.04
C PHE A 133 15.93 -6.58 -4.89
N LEU A 134 15.69 -7.82 -4.53
CA LEU A 134 14.83 -8.21 -3.41
C LEU A 134 15.20 -7.58 -2.06
N ALA A 135 16.43 -7.13 -1.89
CA ALA A 135 16.95 -6.59 -0.64
C ALA A 135 16.79 -5.05 -0.51
N SER A 136 16.16 -4.37 -1.49
CA SER A 136 16.01 -2.91 -1.42
C SER A 136 14.98 -2.50 -0.34
N PRO A 137 15.32 -1.59 0.59
CA PRO A 137 14.38 -1.10 1.60
C PRO A 137 13.24 -0.25 1.03
N GLN A 138 13.26 0.06 -0.26
CA GLN A 138 12.27 0.90 -0.97
C GLN A 138 11.27 0.08 -1.81
N GLN A 139 11.05 -1.18 -1.49
CA GLN A 139 10.09 -2.00 -2.23
C GLN A 139 8.65 -1.54 -1.97
N VAL A 140 7.94 -1.23 -3.04
CA VAL A 140 6.49 -0.99 -3.02
C VAL A 140 5.78 -2.34 -2.94
N ASN A 141 4.68 -2.42 -2.18
CA ASN A 141 3.96 -3.68 -1.95
C ASN A 141 2.77 -3.90 -2.88
N ASP A 142 2.29 -2.86 -3.55
CA ASP A 142 1.05 -2.85 -4.32
C ASP A 142 1.02 -3.78 -5.54
N LEU A 143 -0.15 -3.89 -6.17
CA LEU A 143 -0.36 -4.75 -7.33
C LEU A 143 0.28 -4.18 -8.60
N ILE A 144 0.21 -2.87 -8.81
CA ILE A 144 0.61 -2.28 -10.10
C ILE A 144 2.11 -2.06 -10.20
N ASN A 145 2.75 -1.57 -9.13
CA ASN A 145 4.16 -1.17 -9.11
C ASN A 145 5.04 -2.07 -8.24
N GLY A 146 4.46 -3.05 -7.54
CA GLY A 146 5.14 -3.66 -6.40
C GLY A 146 5.19 -5.19 -6.40
N THR A 147 5.54 -5.67 -5.22
CA THR A 147 5.82 -7.09 -4.94
C THR A 147 4.60 -7.98 -5.16
N SER A 148 3.38 -7.51 -4.83
CA SER A 148 2.19 -8.34 -5.00
C SER A 148 1.89 -8.62 -6.47
N GLY A 149 2.06 -7.63 -7.36
CA GLY A 149 1.94 -7.86 -8.80
C GLY A 149 3.01 -8.81 -9.35
N ALA A 150 4.26 -8.66 -8.89
CA ALA A 150 5.33 -9.55 -9.29
C ALA A 150 5.06 -11.02 -8.93
N LEU A 151 4.44 -11.28 -7.77
CA LEU A 151 4.01 -12.63 -7.36
C LEU A 151 3.05 -13.27 -8.36
N LEU A 152 2.11 -12.52 -8.95
CA LEU A 152 1.25 -13.04 -10.01
C LEU A 152 2.07 -13.51 -11.21
N GLY A 153 2.99 -12.68 -11.69
CA GLY A 153 3.87 -13.05 -12.79
C GLY A 153 4.75 -14.27 -12.49
N LEU A 154 5.30 -14.35 -11.28
CA LEU A 154 6.10 -15.50 -10.83
C LEU A 154 5.28 -16.78 -10.73
N MET A 155 4.05 -16.74 -10.24
CA MET A 155 3.17 -17.91 -10.20
C MET A 155 2.84 -18.42 -11.59
N HIS A 156 2.52 -17.52 -12.55
CA HIS A 156 2.32 -17.90 -13.94
C HIS A 156 3.57 -18.55 -14.56
N LEU A 157 4.75 -17.96 -14.30
CA LEU A 157 6.02 -18.46 -14.81
C LEU A 157 6.36 -19.83 -14.21
N HIS A 158 6.14 -19.99 -12.89
CA HIS A 158 6.35 -21.28 -12.22
C HIS A 158 5.39 -22.36 -12.74
N ALA A 159 4.13 -22.02 -12.97
CA ALA A 159 3.14 -22.95 -13.53
C ALA A 159 3.53 -23.48 -14.92
N ALA A 160 4.29 -22.73 -15.70
CA ALA A 160 4.75 -23.13 -17.03
C ALA A 160 6.13 -23.81 -17.02
N ALA A 161 7.05 -23.35 -16.17
CA ALA A 161 8.45 -23.78 -16.19
C ALA A 161 8.81 -24.85 -15.14
N GLY A 162 8.13 -24.82 -13.98
CA GLY A 162 8.38 -25.74 -12.86
C GLY A 162 9.74 -25.58 -12.19
N GLU A 163 10.43 -24.43 -12.36
CA GLU A 163 11.76 -24.21 -11.83
C GLU A 163 11.76 -23.82 -10.36
N GLU A 164 12.59 -24.50 -9.55
CA GLU A 164 12.65 -24.36 -8.09
C GLU A 164 13.05 -22.94 -7.63
N TRP A 165 13.98 -22.27 -8.34
CA TRP A 165 14.39 -20.90 -8.00
C TRP A 165 13.22 -19.89 -7.99
N ILE A 166 12.16 -20.15 -8.79
CA ILE A 166 10.97 -19.29 -8.80
C ILE A 166 10.22 -19.41 -7.47
N LEU A 167 10.16 -20.62 -6.90
CA LEU A 167 9.55 -20.85 -5.59
C LEU A 167 10.33 -20.16 -4.47
N GLU A 168 11.66 -20.16 -4.53
CA GLU A 168 12.49 -19.44 -3.56
C GLU A 168 12.20 -17.93 -3.57
N VAL A 169 12.03 -17.35 -4.76
CA VAL A 169 11.66 -15.94 -4.91
C VAL A 169 10.24 -15.67 -4.44
N ILE A 170 9.29 -16.53 -4.79
CA ILE A 170 7.91 -16.42 -4.31
C ILE A 170 7.88 -16.45 -2.78
N ASP A 171 8.58 -17.37 -2.14
CA ASP A 171 8.67 -17.45 -0.67
C ASP A 171 9.25 -16.16 -0.06
N ALA A 172 10.34 -15.65 -0.63
CA ALA A 172 10.95 -14.40 -0.17
C ALA A 172 9.99 -13.21 -0.31
N TYR A 173 9.24 -13.13 -1.41
CA TYR A 173 8.26 -12.06 -1.65
C TYR A 173 7.04 -12.16 -0.73
N ILE A 174 6.55 -13.36 -0.46
CA ILE A 174 5.48 -13.59 0.53
C ILE A 174 5.93 -13.14 1.92
N LYS A 175 7.14 -13.56 2.36
CA LYS A 175 7.72 -13.15 3.63
C LYS A 175 7.87 -11.63 3.73
N HIS A 176 8.29 -10.97 2.64
CA HIS A 176 8.36 -9.53 2.57
C HIS A 176 6.98 -8.87 2.75
N LEU A 177 5.94 -9.32 2.03
CA LEU A 177 4.59 -8.78 2.17
C LEU A 177 4.03 -8.98 3.58
N VAL A 178 4.24 -10.16 4.18
CA VAL A 178 3.81 -10.41 5.56
C VAL A 178 4.55 -9.49 6.54
N LYS A 179 5.87 -9.36 6.39
CA LYS A 179 6.70 -8.50 7.25
C LYS A 179 6.37 -7.02 7.09
N SER A 180 6.00 -6.57 5.90
CA SER A 180 5.66 -5.16 5.62
C SER A 180 4.20 -4.80 5.97
N ALA A 181 3.32 -5.78 6.18
CA ALA A 181 1.93 -5.54 6.55
C ALA A 181 1.80 -4.77 7.88
N PHE A 182 0.82 -3.87 7.96
CA PHE A 182 0.38 -3.23 9.19
C PHE A 182 -0.91 -3.91 9.66
N HIS A 183 -0.99 -4.19 10.94
CA HIS A 183 -2.19 -4.72 11.57
C HIS A 183 -2.80 -3.67 12.48
N GLY A 184 -3.89 -3.06 12.00
CA GLY A 184 -4.71 -2.18 12.82
C GLY A 184 -5.88 -2.92 13.47
N PRO A 185 -6.70 -2.24 14.29
CA PRO A 185 -7.92 -2.80 14.86
C PRO A 185 -8.96 -3.23 13.81
N LYS A 186 -8.71 -2.91 12.55
CA LYS A 186 -9.64 -3.05 11.42
C LYS A 186 -9.12 -3.95 10.31
N GLY A 187 -8.11 -4.76 10.54
CA GLY A 187 -7.53 -5.68 9.57
C GLY A 187 -6.13 -5.28 9.10
N LEU A 188 -5.69 -5.91 7.99
CA LEU A 188 -4.36 -5.72 7.42
C LEU A 188 -4.36 -4.68 6.31
N TYR A 189 -3.31 -3.85 6.29
CA TYR A 189 -3.04 -2.90 5.22
C TYR A 189 -1.54 -2.73 5.00
N TRP A 190 -1.16 -2.09 3.89
CA TRP A 190 0.23 -1.88 3.48
C TRP A 190 0.46 -0.43 3.08
N ASP A 191 1.73 -0.08 2.94
CA ASP A 191 2.20 1.16 2.32
C ASP A 191 1.55 2.44 2.90
N ARG A 192 1.94 2.78 4.13
CA ARG A 192 1.63 4.11 4.69
C ARG A 192 2.29 5.19 3.84
N SER A 193 1.51 6.18 3.46
CA SER A 193 1.96 7.35 2.71
C SER A 193 1.68 8.62 3.50
N GLU A 194 2.63 9.53 3.53
CA GLU A 194 2.47 10.84 4.15
C GLU A 194 1.35 11.68 3.51
N THR A 195 1.02 11.38 2.25
CA THR A 195 -0.01 12.07 1.48
C THR A 195 -1.35 11.33 1.44
N ALA A 196 -1.51 10.28 2.22
CA ALA A 196 -2.73 9.49 2.30
C ALA A 196 -3.39 9.59 3.68
N ILE A 197 -4.71 9.38 3.72
CA ILE A 197 -5.47 9.34 4.98
C ILE A 197 -5.00 8.15 5.84
N SER A 198 -4.77 7.01 5.21
CA SER A 198 -4.29 5.77 5.81
C SER A 198 -3.69 4.88 4.70
N GLY A 199 -3.36 3.61 4.98
CA GLY A 199 -3.06 2.65 3.92
C GLY A 199 -4.18 2.62 2.88
N LEU A 200 -3.82 2.48 1.60
CA LEU A 200 -4.80 2.68 0.53
C LEU A 200 -5.82 1.55 0.44
N CYS A 201 -7.06 1.92 0.14
CA CYS A 201 -8.06 1.04 -0.43
C CYS A 201 -7.89 0.98 -1.95
N GLY A 202 -8.46 -0.06 -2.60
CA GLY A 202 -8.48 -0.18 -4.04
C GLY A 202 -7.59 -1.28 -4.59
N PHE A 203 -7.77 -1.54 -5.90
CA PHE A 203 -7.20 -2.73 -6.51
C PHE A 203 -5.75 -2.54 -6.98
N SER A 204 -5.41 -1.38 -7.55
CA SER A 204 -4.06 -1.18 -8.09
C SER A 204 -3.01 -0.90 -7.00
N HIS A 205 -3.35 -0.09 -5.99
CA HIS A 205 -2.39 0.40 -4.99
C HIS A 205 -2.75 0.04 -3.55
N GLY A 206 -3.89 -0.61 -3.33
CA GLY A 206 -4.42 -0.81 -1.98
C GLY A 206 -4.57 -2.27 -1.56
N ALA A 207 -5.23 -2.43 -0.42
CA ALA A 207 -5.43 -3.71 0.22
C ALA A 207 -6.22 -4.72 -0.62
N ALA A 208 -7.16 -4.27 -1.50
CA ALA A 208 -7.92 -5.18 -2.36
C ALA A 208 -7.03 -5.93 -3.35
N GLY A 209 -6.07 -5.25 -3.98
CA GLY A 209 -5.16 -5.90 -4.94
C GLY A 209 -4.20 -6.86 -4.25
N ILE A 210 -3.66 -6.47 -3.10
CA ILE A 210 -2.78 -7.35 -2.31
C ILE A 210 -3.59 -8.57 -1.81
N GLY A 211 -4.80 -8.35 -1.30
CA GLY A 211 -5.71 -9.42 -0.89
C GLY A 211 -6.08 -10.35 -2.05
N PHE A 212 -6.29 -9.83 -3.26
CA PHE A 212 -6.50 -10.63 -4.46
C PHE A 212 -5.30 -11.55 -4.76
N VAL A 213 -4.07 -11.04 -4.64
CA VAL A 213 -2.87 -11.86 -4.83
C VAL A 213 -2.76 -12.95 -3.76
N PHE A 214 -3.12 -12.66 -2.50
CA PHE A 214 -3.17 -13.67 -1.47
C PHE A 214 -4.28 -14.72 -1.70
N LEU A 215 -5.40 -14.38 -2.34
CA LEU A 215 -6.37 -15.37 -2.82
C LEU A 215 -5.75 -16.30 -3.87
N GLU A 216 -5.04 -15.76 -4.85
CA GLU A 216 -4.36 -16.55 -5.87
C GLU A 216 -3.26 -17.44 -5.27
N LEU A 217 -2.47 -16.93 -4.32
CA LEU A 217 -1.49 -17.73 -3.56
C LEU A 217 -2.15 -18.86 -2.78
N GLY A 218 -3.25 -18.57 -2.08
CA GLY A 218 -4.02 -19.56 -1.33
C GLY A 218 -4.56 -20.67 -2.24
N HIS A 219 -5.08 -20.28 -3.41
CA HIS A 219 -5.59 -21.22 -4.40
C HIS A 219 -4.46 -22.03 -5.05
N TYR A 220 -3.39 -21.39 -5.49
CA TYR A 220 -2.27 -22.04 -6.19
C TYR A 220 -1.50 -23.01 -5.29
N PHE A 221 -1.21 -22.62 -4.04
CA PHE A 221 -0.46 -23.44 -3.08
C PHE A 221 -1.34 -24.27 -2.13
N GLN A 222 -2.66 -24.18 -2.25
CA GLN A 222 -3.62 -24.86 -1.36
C GLN A 222 -3.34 -24.56 0.12
N ASN A 223 -3.04 -23.29 0.43
CA ASN A 223 -2.71 -22.83 1.77
C ASN A 223 -3.79 -21.90 2.34
N GLU A 224 -4.55 -22.38 3.31
CA GLU A 224 -5.63 -21.64 3.96
C GLU A 224 -5.15 -20.34 4.66
N THR A 225 -3.89 -20.30 5.07
CA THR A 225 -3.33 -19.12 5.74
C THR A 225 -3.34 -17.89 4.82
N PHE A 226 -3.09 -18.08 3.52
CA PHE A 226 -3.13 -16.98 2.56
C PHE A 226 -4.55 -16.45 2.35
N PHE A 227 -5.56 -17.31 2.38
CA PHE A 227 -6.95 -16.86 2.36
C PHE A 227 -7.29 -15.99 3.58
N LYS A 228 -6.78 -16.33 4.77
CA LYS A 228 -6.98 -15.51 5.97
C LYS A 228 -6.33 -14.14 5.85
N ILE A 229 -5.13 -14.04 5.24
CA ILE A 229 -4.48 -12.76 4.96
C ILE A 229 -5.34 -11.92 4.01
N ALA A 230 -5.86 -12.52 2.93
CA ALA A 230 -6.75 -11.85 1.99
C ALA A 230 -8.00 -11.32 2.68
N GLU A 231 -8.62 -12.13 3.52
CA GLU A 231 -9.81 -11.75 4.30
C GLU A 231 -9.53 -10.59 5.25
N GLN A 232 -8.37 -10.54 5.90
CA GLN A 232 -7.96 -9.42 6.74
C GLN A 232 -7.72 -8.13 5.93
N ALA A 233 -7.19 -8.24 4.72
CA ALA A 233 -7.06 -7.10 3.81
C ALA A 233 -8.44 -6.54 3.39
N PHE A 234 -9.40 -7.43 3.10
CA PHE A 234 -10.76 -7.02 2.75
C PHE A 234 -11.53 -6.44 3.93
N LEU A 235 -11.25 -6.92 5.13
CA LEU A 235 -11.82 -6.38 6.35
C LEU A 235 -11.36 -4.94 6.60
N TYR A 236 -10.08 -4.65 6.37
CA TYR A 236 -9.54 -3.29 6.42
C TYR A 236 -10.32 -2.36 5.50
N GLU A 237 -10.52 -2.75 4.23
CA GLU A 237 -11.27 -1.93 3.28
C GLU A 237 -12.73 -1.74 3.67
N ARG A 238 -13.40 -2.81 4.17
CA ARG A 238 -14.80 -2.75 4.62
C ARG A 238 -15.01 -1.65 5.66
N HIS A 239 -14.00 -1.41 6.53
CA HIS A 239 -14.07 -0.34 7.51
C HIS A 239 -14.20 1.05 6.89
N PHE A 240 -13.62 1.27 5.69
CA PHE A 240 -13.68 2.55 4.99
C PHE A 240 -14.88 2.65 4.03
N PHE A 241 -15.74 1.64 3.94
CA PHE A 241 -16.91 1.69 3.07
C PHE A 241 -17.83 2.87 3.41
N MET A 242 -18.17 3.65 2.39
CA MET A 242 -19.03 4.83 2.52
C MET A 242 -20.47 4.48 2.10
N GLU A 243 -21.35 4.18 3.05
CA GLU A 243 -22.75 3.82 2.80
C GLU A 243 -23.49 4.89 1.99
N SER A 244 -23.21 6.18 2.25
CA SER A 244 -23.85 7.29 1.53
C SER A 244 -23.48 7.39 0.05
N ARG A 245 -22.43 6.69 -0.37
CA ARG A 245 -21.91 6.70 -1.75
C ARG A 245 -21.92 5.33 -2.41
N ASP A 246 -22.30 4.28 -1.69
CA ASP A 246 -22.20 2.88 -2.13
C ASP A 246 -20.78 2.55 -2.67
N ASN A 247 -19.72 3.07 -2.03
CA ASN A 247 -18.36 2.99 -2.56
C ASN A 247 -17.28 2.95 -1.47
N TRP A 248 -16.10 2.50 -1.84
CA TRP A 248 -14.87 2.61 -1.06
C TRP A 248 -14.09 3.85 -1.50
N PRO A 249 -13.53 4.65 -0.57
CA PRO A 249 -12.89 5.90 -0.92
C PRO A 249 -11.53 5.72 -1.59
N ASP A 250 -11.16 6.68 -2.40
CA ASP A 250 -9.75 6.95 -2.71
C ASP A 250 -9.15 7.73 -1.54
N LEU A 251 -8.27 7.07 -0.79
CA LEU A 251 -7.66 7.63 0.41
C LEU A 251 -6.43 8.52 0.13
N ARG A 252 -6.06 8.70 -1.15
CA ARG A 252 -4.97 9.61 -1.52
C ARG A 252 -5.38 11.06 -1.34
N LYS A 253 -4.55 11.85 -0.69
CA LYS A 253 -4.71 13.31 -0.62
C LYS A 253 -3.76 14.06 -1.56
N GLY A 254 -2.64 13.46 -1.92
CA GLY A 254 -1.69 13.93 -2.91
C GLY A 254 -1.25 15.38 -2.68
N ILE A 255 -0.05 15.61 -2.20
CA ILE A 255 0.56 16.93 -2.15
C ILE A 255 1.64 16.95 -3.22
N PHE A 256 1.31 17.50 -4.37
CA PHE A 256 2.19 17.46 -5.53
C PHE A 256 2.85 18.81 -5.83
N THR A 257 2.18 19.90 -5.51
CA THR A 257 2.66 21.28 -5.76
C THR A 257 2.74 22.08 -4.47
N ASP A 258 3.45 23.22 -4.50
CA ASP A 258 3.48 24.14 -3.36
C ASP A 258 2.12 24.80 -3.14
N GLU A 259 1.31 24.96 -4.20
CA GLU A 259 -0.07 25.46 -4.10
C GLU A 259 -0.95 24.45 -3.33
N ASP A 260 -0.85 23.16 -3.64
CA ASP A 260 -1.57 22.11 -2.90
C ASP A 260 -1.21 22.13 -1.41
N LYS A 261 0.08 22.30 -1.07
CA LYS A 261 0.55 22.43 0.33
C LYS A 261 -0.07 23.63 1.03
N GLU A 262 -0.14 24.78 0.36
CA GLU A 262 -0.73 25.99 0.93
C GLU A 262 -2.24 25.84 1.14
N ASP A 263 -2.95 25.16 0.28
CA ASP A 263 -4.37 24.88 0.46
C ASP A 263 -4.62 23.90 1.61
N HIS A 264 -3.77 22.89 1.79
CA HIS A 264 -3.81 22.00 2.95
C HIS A 264 -3.59 22.77 4.26
N LYS A 265 -2.59 23.66 4.31
CA LYS A 265 -2.37 24.54 5.48
C LYS A 265 -3.56 25.42 5.78
N LYS A 266 -4.15 26.04 4.76
CA LYS A 266 -5.35 26.89 4.93
C LYS A 266 -6.54 26.11 5.49
N ALA A 267 -6.76 24.87 5.03
CA ALA A 267 -7.79 23.99 5.55
C ALA A 267 -7.54 23.65 7.03
N PHE A 268 -6.31 23.25 7.37
CA PHE A 268 -5.91 22.98 8.74
C PHE A 268 -6.11 24.19 9.68
N LEU A 269 -5.65 25.38 9.27
CA LEU A 269 -5.79 26.60 10.06
C LEU A 269 -7.25 27.05 10.25
N LYS A 270 -8.16 26.65 9.36
CA LYS A 270 -9.61 26.87 9.48
C LYS A 270 -10.30 25.76 10.29
N ASN A 271 -9.54 24.81 10.84
CA ASN A 271 -10.05 23.61 11.50
C ASN A 271 -10.94 22.74 10.60
N ASP A 272 -10.69 22.74 9.29
CA ASP A 272 -11.33 21.88 8.31
C ASP A 272 -10.63 20.51 8.31
N LEU A 273 -10.98 19.68 9.29
CA LEU A 273 -10.41 18.33 9.43
C LEU A 273 -11.04 17.35 8.44
N ASP A 274 -12.24 17.62 7.94
CA ASP A 274 -12.91 16.78 6.96
C ASP A 274 -12.12 16.75 5.64
N PHE A 275 -11.50 17.85 5.27
CA PHE A 275 -10.59 17.92 4.13
C PHE A 275 -9.48 16.87 4.18
N PHE A 276 -9.00 16.51 5.37
CA PHE A 276 -7.93 15.52 5.57
C PHE A 276 -8.43 14.09 5.80
N THR A 277 -9.65 13.92 6.29
CA THR A 277 -10.17 12.63 6.75
C THR A 277 -11.18 11.99 5.81
N ILE A 278 -11.79 12.76 4.89
CA ILE A 278 -12.75 12.25 3.91
C ILE A 278 -12.03 11.92 2.61
N GLY A 279 -12.14 10.67 2.17
CA GLY A 279 -11.60 10.18 0.90
C GLY A 279 -12.42 10.61 -0.31
N GLY A 280 -11.80 10.55 -1.50
CA GLY A 280 -12.43 10.80 -2.77
C GLY A 280 -13.43 9.71 -3.19
N ASP A 281 -14.43 10.07 -4.00
CA ASP A 281 -15.42 9.12 -4.56
C ASP A 281 -15.04 8.74 -6.00
N MET A 282 -13.91 8.06 -6.16
CA MET A 282 -13.48 7.51 -7.44
C MET A 282 -14.08 6.11 -7.64
N ASN A 283 -14.52 5.78 -8.86
CA ASN A 283 -14.93 4.43 -9.23
C ASN A 283 -14.26 4.00 -10.53
N ALA A 284 -13.18 3.27 -10.41
CA ALA A 284 -12.34 2.77 -11.50
C ALA A 284 -11.69 1.43 -11.11
N TRP A 285 -11.05 0.76 -12.07
CA TRP A 285 -10.23 -0.42 -11.77
C TRP A 285 -9.16 -0.13 -10.71
N CYS A 286 -8.52 1.00 -10.80
CA CYS A 286 -7.42 1.33 -9.88
C CYS A 286 -7.91 1.67 -8.46
N HIS A 287 -9.00 2.43 -8.30
CA HIS A 287 -9.56 2.85 -7.02
C HIS A 287 -11.09 2.80 -7.02
N GLY A 288 -11.66 2.40 -5.90
CA GLY A 288 -13.11 2.33 -5.70
C GLY A 288 -13.73 1.00 -6.10
N GLY A 289 -15.05 1.00 -6.17
CA GLY A 289 -15.87 -0.22 -6.28
C GLY A 289 -15.54 -1.11 -7.47
N ALA A 290 -15.23 -0.56 -8.64
CA ALA A 290 -14.98 -1.37 -9.83
C ALA A 290 -13.82 -2.37 -9.65
N GLY A 291 -12.67 -1.89 -9.16
CA GLY A 291 -11.52 -2.76 -8.89
C GLY A 291 -11.69 -3.61 -7.64
N ILE A 292 -12.22 -3.03 -6.56
CA ILE A 292 -12.49 -3.76 -5.32
C ILE A 292 -13.46 -4.91 -5.59
N GLY A 293 -14.48 -4.69 -6.40
CA GLY A 293 -15.45 -5.71 -6.81
C GLY A 293 -14.81 -6.93 -7.48
N LEU A 294 -13.74 -6.75 -8.28
CA LEU A 294 -12.99 -7.87 -8.87
C LEU A 294 -12.43 -8.80 -7.80
N SER A 295 -11.81 -8.25 -6.77
CA SER A 295 -11.30 -9.06 -5.65
C SER A 295 -12.42 -9.76 -4.88
N ARG A 296 -13.60 -9.14 -4.76
CA ARG A 296 -14.77 -9.70 -4.06
C ARG A 296 -15.45 -10.82 -4.86
N VAL A 297 -15.57 -10.65 -6.19
CA VAL A 297 -16.06 -11.73 -7.08
C VAL A 297 -15.15 -12.96 -6.96
N ARG A 298 -13.81 -12.75 -6.97
CA ARG A 298 -12.85 -13.85 -6.82
C ARG A 298 -12.89 -14.46 -5.43
N ALA A 299 -13.02 -13.65 -4.37
CA ALA A 299 -13.17 -14.15 -3.01
C ALA A 299 -14.45 -15.00 -2.84
N PHE A 300 -15.56 -14.57 -3.41
CA PHE A 300 -16.79 -15.38 -3.42
C PHE A 300 -16.59 -16.70 -4.14
N GLN A 301 -15.97 -16.68 -5.32
CA GLN A 301 -15.69 -17.90 -6.08
C GLN A 301 -14.88 -18.94 -5.29
N LEU A 302 -13.83 -18.48 -4.57
CA LEU A 302 -12.91 -19.37 -3.89
C LEU A 302 -13.38 -19.77 -2.48
N LEU A 303 -14.01 -18.85 -1.75
CA LEU A 303 -14.35 -19.03 -0.34
C LEU A 303 -15.83 -19.30 -0.11
N ASN A 304 -16.69 -19.05 -1.09
CA ASN A 304 -18.15 -19.23 -1.03
C ASN A 304 -18.81 -18.56 0.18
N LYS A 305 -18.31 -17.36 0.57
CA LYS A 305 -18.87 -16.57 1.68
C LYS A 305 -19.80 -15.48 1.18
N LYS A 306 -21.03 -15.46 1.69
CA LYS A 306 -22.09 -14.52 1.30
C LYS A 306 -21.68 -13.05 1.35
N ILE A 307 -20.86 -12.67 2.33
CA ILE A 307 -20.38 -11.30 2.49
C ILE A 307 -19.64 -10.80 1.24
N TYR A 308 -18.86 -11.65 0.57
CA TYR A 308 -18.14 -11.26 -0.64
C TYR A 308 -19.06 -11.14 -1.86
N GLU A 309 -20.11 -11.95 -1.93
CA GLU A 309 -21.16 -11.76 -2.94
C GLU A 309 -21.87 -10.41 -2.73
N ASP A 310 -22.24 -10.09 -1.49
CA ASP A 310 -22.94 -8.84 -1.17
C ASP A 310 -22.08 -7.61 -1.48
N GLU A 311 -20.80 -7.61 -1.09
CA GLU A 311 -19.85 -6.55 -1.43
C GLU A 311 -19.62 -6.43 -2.95
N ALA A 312 -19.53 -7.56 -3.67
CA ALA A 312 -19.41 -7.55 -5.13
C ALA A 312 -20.64 -6.93 -5.78
N ARG A 313 -21.84 -7.26 -5.31
CA ARG A 313 -23.10 -6.68 -5.85
C ARG A 313 -23.21 -5.18 -5.57
N VAL A 314 -22.76 -4.70 -4.41
CA VAL A 314 -22.67 -3.26 -4.12
C VAL A 314 -21.68 -2.58 -5.08
N ALA A 315 -20.50 -3.15 -5.29
CA ALA A 315 -19.52 -2.65 -6.25
C ALA A 315 -20.06 -2.59 -7.68
N ILE A 316 -20.80 -3.64 -8.10
CA ILE A 316 -21.49 -3.69 -9.40
C ILE A 316 -22.51 -2.56 -9.49
N LYS A 317 -23.37 -2.38 -8.48
CA LYS A 317 -24.39 -1.30 -8.44
C LYS A 317 -23.74 0.07 -8.62
N LYS A 318 -22.65 0.37 -7.88
CA LYS A 318 -21.88 1.62 -8.04
C LYS A 318 -21.35 1.76 -9.48
N THR A 319 -20.84 0.67 -10.04
CA THR A 319 -20.24 0.67 -11.37
C THR A 319 -21.30 0.87 -12.47
N VAL A 320 -22.53 0.36 -12.30
CA VAL A 320 -23.66 0.66 -13.19
C VAL A 320 -23.92 2.17 -13.21
N VAL A 321 -24.08 2.78 -12.05
CA VAL A 321 -24.34 4.23 -11.93
C VAL A 321 -23.27 5.07 -12.63
N THR A 322 -21.99 4.69 -12.47
CA THR A 322 -20.88 5.51 -12.95
C THR A 322 -20.43 5.23 -14.38
N SER A 323 -20.76 4.05 -14.95
CA SER A 323 -20.25 3.65 -16.27
C SER A 323 -21.38 3.36 -17.28
N VAL A 324 -22.55 2.94 -16.80
CA VAL A 324 -23.70 2.63 -17.68
C VAL A 324 -24.70 3.78 -17.68
N ASP A 325 -25.11 4.29 -16.51
CA ASP A 325 -26.16 5.30 -16.39
C ASP A 325 -25.62 6.73 -16.52
N ALA A 326 -24.37 6.96 -16.18
CA ALA A 326 -23.78 8.29 -16.20
C ALA A 326 -23.69 8.86 -17.63
N ASP A 327 -24.10 10.13 -17.77
CA ASP A 327 -23.82 10.95 -18.95
C ASP A 327 -22.59 11.83 -18.68
N ILE A 328 -21.43 11.30 -19.06
CA ILE A 328 -20.13 11.96 -18.86
C ILE A 328 -19.78 12.71 -20.13
N PRO A 329 -19.57 14.05 -20.10
CA PRO A 329 -19.29 14.86 -21.29
C PRO A 329 -18.03 14.39 -22.06
N GLU A 330 -17.00 13.94 -21.35
CA GLU A 330 -15.73 13.47 -21.89
C GLU A 330 -15.39 12.08 -21.33
N PRO A 331 -16.12 11.03 -21.76
CA PRO A 331 -15.92 9.70 -21.23
C PRO A 331 -14.61 9.09 -21.74
N THR A 332 -13.86 8.44 -20.85
CA THR A 332 -12.75 7.57 -21.25
C THR A 332 -13.19 6.10 -21.18
N PHE A 333 -12.67 5.28 -22.08
CA PHE A 333 -12.97 3.84 -22.15
C PHE A 333 -11.73 2.98 -21.90
N THR A 334 -10.68 3.57 -21.35
CA THR A 334 -9.40 2.91 -21.03
C THR A 334 -9.56 1.85 -19.94
N LEU A 335 -8.58 0.94 -19.81
CA LEU A 335 -8.64 -0.14 -18.83
C LEU A 335 -8.36 0.34 -17.39
N CYS A 336 -7.54 1.37 -17.20
CA CYS A 336 -7.17 1.80 -15.85
C CYS A 336 -8.31 2.49 -15.11
N HIS A 337 -8.92 3.51 -15.72
CA HIS A 337 -9.96 4.34 -15.08
C HIS A 337 -11.07 4.79 -16.03
N GLY A 338 -11.30 4.02 -17.08
CA GLY A 338 -12.39 4.24 -18.01
C GLY A 338 -13.47 3.17 -17.94
N GLY A 339 -14.55 3.40 -18.69
CA GLY A 339 -15.69 2.47 -18.76
C GLY A 339 -15.31 1.07 -19.21
N GLY A 340 -14.34 0.91 -20.14
CA GLY A 340 -13.84 -0.39 -20.58
C GLY A 340 -13.22 -1.20 -19.45
N GLY A 341 -12.43 -0.54 -18.59
CA GLY A 341 -11.86 -1.16 -17.41
C GLY A 341 -12.89 -1.51 -16.35
N ASN A 342 -13.83 -0.63 -16.11
CA ASN A 342 -14.93 -0.86 -15.17
C ASN A 342 -15.85 -2.02 -15.62
N ALA A 343 -16.02 -2.21 -16.93
CA ALA A 343 -16.82 -3.31 -17.48
C ALA A 343 -16.22 -4.70 -17.23
N GLU A 344 -14.92 -4.80 -16.89
CA GLU A 344 -14.33 -6.07 -16.47
C GLU A 344 -15.02 -6.66 -15.24
N LEU A 345 -15.47 -5.83 -14.30
CA LEU A 345 -16.26 -6.29 -13.16
C LEU A 345 -17.55 -6.98 -13.60
N PHE A 346 -18.25 -6.45 -14.62
CA PHE A 346 -19.45 -7.07 -15.16
C PHE A 346 -19.14 -8.40 -15.86
N ILE A 347 -18.02 -8.45 -16.60
CA ILE A 347 -17.58 -9.69 -17.27
C ILE A 347 -17.25 -10.77 -16.26
N CYS A 348 -16.50 -10.45 -15.21
CA CYS A 348 -16.17 -11.38 -14.12
C CYS A 348 -17.44 -11.82 -13.35
N ALA A 349 -18.36 -10.90 -13.08
CA ALA A 349 -19.64 -11.22 -12.46
C ALA A 349 -20.48 -12.17 -13.33
N TYR A 350 -20.55 -11.95 -14.65
CA TYR A 350 -21.20 -12.89 -15.59
C TYR A 350 -20.59 -14.29 -15.49
N GLN A 351 -19.25 -14.37 -15.48
CA GLN A 351 -18.54 -15.66 -15.43
C GLN A 351 -18.79 -16.44 -14.13
N ILE A 352 -18.93 -15.74 -13.00
CA ILE A 352 -19.02 -16.38 -11.67
C ILE A 352 -20.45 -16.54 -11.19
N PHE A 353 -21.31 -15.53 -11.37
CA PHE A 353 -22.70 -15.59 -10.95
C PHE A 353 -23.60 -16.25 -12.01
N ASN A 354 -23.12 -16.40 -13.25
CA ASN A 354 -23.85 -16.96 -14.39
C ASN A 354 -25.18 -16.23 -14.70
N GLU A 355 -25.20 -14.92 -14.55
CA GLU A 355 -26.35 -14.06 -14.78
C GLU A 355 -26.13 -13.19 -16.03
N ASN A 356 -26.94 -13.42 -17.11
CA ASN A 356 -26.73 -12.79 -18.43
C ASN A 356 -26.79 -11.26 -18.40
N HIS A 357 -27.57 -10.68 -17.50
CA HIS A 357 -27.71 -9.22 -17.43
C HIS A 357 -26.36 -8.51 -17.16
N TYR A 358 -25.38 -9.16 -16.51
CA TYR A 358 -24.03 -8.59 -16.34
C TYR A 358 -23.30 -8.46 -17.68
N LEU A 359 -23.46 -9.46 -18.55
CA LEU A 359 -22.90 -9.37 -19.91
C LEU A 359 -23.53 -8.23 -20.71
N GLU A 360 -24.84 -8.03 -20.55
CA GLU A 360 -25.59 -6.93 -21.19
C GLU A 360 -25.10 -5.57 -20.69
N LEU A 361 -24.79 -5.42 -19.40
CA LEU A 361 -24.18 -4.19 -18.85
C LEU A 361 -22.82 -3.88 -19.51
N ALA A 362 -21.94 -4.89 -19.65
CA ALA A 362 -20.67 -4.72 -20.34
C ALA A 362 -20.87 -4.37 -21.84
N GLN A 363 -21.86 -4.96 -22.50
CA GLN A 363 -22.23 -4.65 -23.90
C GLN A 363 -22.71 -3.21 -24.03
N ASN A 364 -23.48 -2.68 -23.07
CA ASN A 364 -23.93 -1.28 -23.07
C ASN A 364 -22.73 -0.31 -22.99
N VAL A 365 -21.71 -0.62 -22.17
CA VAL A 365 -20.48 0.17 -22.13
C VAL A 365 -19.76 0.14 -23.49
N ALA A 366 -19.65 -1.04 -24.11
CA ALA A 366 -19.01 -1.17 -25.41
C ALA A 366 -19.77 -0.39 -26.50
N GLN A 367 -21.11 -0.40 -26.47
CA GLN A 367 -21.93 0.37 -27.41
C GLN A 367 -21.70 1.87 -27.24
N LYS A 368 -21.68 2.39 -25.99
CA LYS A 368 -21.35 3.79 -25.73
C LYS A 368 -19.96 4.18 -26.27
N ALA A 369 -18.97 3.30 -26.13
CA ALA A 369 -17.64 3.54 -26.67
C ALA A 369 -17.63 3.62 -28.20
N MET A 370 -18.37 2.74 -28.89
CA MET A 370 -18.50 2.75 -30.33
C MET A 370 -19.23 4.01 -30.83
N GLU A 371 -20.33 4.39 -30.21
CA GLU A 371 -21.10 5.58 -30.52
C GLU A 371 -20.24 6.86 -30.33
N PHE A 372 -19.46 6.90 -29.24
CA PHE A 372 -18.53 7.98 -28.97
C PHE A 372 -17.49 8.09 -30.09
N TYR A 373 -16.88 6.96 -30.49
CA TYR A 373 -15.88 6.97 -31.57
C TYR A 373 -16.50 7.33 -32.92
N GLU A 374 -17.68 6.83 -33.24
CA GLU A 374 -18.36 7.15 -34.50
C GLU A 374 -18.58 8.66 -34.65
N LYS A 375 -18.93 9.33 -33.55
CA LYS A 375 -19.17 10.76 -33.50
C LYS A 375 -17.86 11.57 -33.54
N ASN A 376 -16.85 11.19 -32.77
CA ASN A 376 -15.67 12.02 -32.49
C ASN A 376 -14.44 11.60 -33.31
N LYS A 377 -14.36 10.35 -33.78
CA LYS A 377 -13.24 9.71 -34.48
C LYS A 377 -11.95 9.58 -33.67
N TYR A 378 -12.05 9.70 -32.34
CA TYR A 378 -10.96 9.45 -31.38
C TYR A 378 -11.56 8.95 -30.06
N PHE A 379 -10.68 8.42 -29.18
CA PHE A 379 -11.01 8.18 -27.79
C PHE A 379 -10.20 9.13 -26.90
N TYR A 380 -10.77 9.60 -25.80
CA TYR A 380 -9.98 10.29 -24.78
C TYR A 380 -9.00 9.30 -24.16
N PRO A 381 -7.70 9.69 -24.00
CA PRO A 381 -6.72 8.87 -23.30
C PRO A 381 -7.02 8.81 -21.81
N GLY A 382 -6.33 7.92 -21.10
CA GLY A 382 -6.42 7.86 -19.65
C GLY A 382 -5.83 9.08 -18.92
N PHE A 383 -5.12 9.96 -19.59
CA PHE A 383 -4.56 11.17 -19.00
C PHE A 383 -5.54 12.35 -19.16
N ARG A 384 -5.99 12.89 -18.02
CA ARG A 384 -6.98 13.98 -17.98
C ARG A 384 -6.61 15.20 -18.83
N TYR A 385 -5.32 15.48 -19.00
CA TYR A 385 -4.80 16.63 -19.74
C TYR A 385 -4.36 16.29 -21.18
N GLY A 386 -4.62 15.07 -21.62
CA GLY A 386 -4.23 14.61 -22.96
C GLY A 386 -5.08 15.17 -24.10
N GLY A 387 -6.25 15.74 -23.80
CA GLY A 387 -7.19 16.23 -24.82
C GLY A 387 -7.59 15.13 -25.80
N ASN A 388 -7.51 15.43 -27.10
CA ASN A 388 -7.79 14.49 -28.19
C ASN A 388 -6.54 13.74 -28.70
N LEU A 389 -5.39 13.87 -28.03
CA LEU A 389 -4.19 13.10 -28.35
C LEU A 389 -4.47 11.59 -28.15
N GLN A 390 -3.95 10.77 -29.06
CA GLN A 390 -4.20 9.33 -29.02
C GLN A 390 -3.05 8.62 -28.30
N ASP A 391 -3.37 7.92 -27.23
CA ASP A 391 -2.43 6.99 -26.58
C ASP A 391 -2.63 5.57 -27.13
N ARG A 392 -1.52 4.86 -27.34
CA ARG A 392 -1.49 3.52 -27.93
C ARG A 392 -1.45 2.41 -26.89
N SER A 393 -1.20 2.75 -25.63
CA SER A 393 -0.93 1.78 -24.57
C SER A 393 -2.12 0.88 -24.22
N LEU A 394 -1.82 -0.19 -23.48
CA LEU A 394 -2.86 -1.16 -23.08
C LEU A 394 -3.75 -0.61 -21.94
N PHE A 395 -3.19 0.04 -20.92
CA PHE A 395 -4.03 0.47 -19.79
C PHE A 395 -4.61 1.88 -19.94
N MET A 396 -3.93 2.75 -20.67
CA MET A 396 -4.30 4.16 -20.78
C MET A 396 -4.77 4.58 -22.18
N GLY A 397 -4.75 3.66 -23.14
CA GLY A 397 -4.93 3.97 -24.55
C GLY A 397 -5.75 2.97 -25.37
N ASN A 398 -5.62 3.10 -26.68
CA ASN A 398 -6.44 2.42 -27.67
C ASN A 398 -6.28 0.90 -27.67
N ALA A 399 -5.05 0.36 -27.43
CA ALA A 399 -4.86 -1.09 -27.35
C ALA A 399 -5.75 -1.71 -26.24
N GLY A 400 -5.92 -1.01 -25.11
CA GLY A 400 -6.81 -1.44 -24.04
C GLY A 400 -8.29 -1.44 -24.42
N ILE A 401 -8.73 -0.45 -25.17
CA ILE A 401 -10.11 -0.39 -25.66
C ILE A 401 -10.37 -1.55 -26.62
N GLY A 402 -9.42 -1.82 -27.52
CA GLY A 402 -9.47 -2.98 -28.40
C GLY A 402 -9.48 -4.30 -27.60
N TYR A 403 -8.66 -4.39 -26.56
CA TYR A 403 -8.63 -5.56 -25.67
C TYR A 403 -9.94 -5.77 -24.92
N PHE A 404 -10.58 -4.72 -24.45
CA PHE A 404 -11.92 -4.78 -23.85
C PHE A 404 -12.94 -5.39 -24.81
N TYR A 405 -12.94 -5.00 -26.11
CA TYR A 405 -13.82 -5.60 -27.08
C TYR A 405 -13.56 -7.10 -27.30
N LEU A 406 -12.28 -7.52 -27.31
CA LEU A 406 -11.93 -8.94 -27.40
C LEU A 406 -12.36 -9.70 -26.15
N ARG A 407 -12.17 -9.11 -24.99
CA ARG A 407 -12.55 -9.67 -23.70
C ARG A 407 -14.07 -9.91 -23.62
N LEU A 408 -14.85 -8.95 -24.11
CA LEU A 408 -16.32 -9.04 -24.18
C LEU A 408 -16.79 -10.01 -25.28
N LEU A 409 -16.04 -10.11 -26.38
CA LEU A 409 -16.33 -11.03 -27.49
C LEU A 409 -16.30 -12.49 -27.02
N ASN A 410 -15.27 -12.88 -26.28
CA ASN A 410 -15.05 -14.23 -25.79
C ASN A 410 -14.57 -14.24 -24.31
N PRO A 411 -15.49 -13.99 -23.35
CA PRO A 411 -15.14 -13.84 -21.93
C PRO A 411 -14.37 -15.03 -21.33
N PHE A 412 -14.63 -16.25 -21.81
CA PHE A 412 -13.98 -17.46 -21.30
C PHE A 412 -12.66 -17.83 -22.00
N GLN A 413 -12.34 -17.23 -23.14
CA GLN A 413 -11.13 -17.52 -23.91
C GLN A 413 -10.07 -16.43 -23.85
N VAL A 414 -10.49 -15.16 -23.86
CA VAL A 414 -9.59 -14.02 -23.68
C VAL A 414 -9.41 -13.81 -22.17
N PRO A 415 -8.21 -13.91 -21.62
CA PRO A 415 -8.00 -13.79 -20.16
C PRO A 415 -8.22 -12.36 -19.66
N SER A 416 -8.54 -12.19 -18.38
CA SER A 416 -8.51 -10.87 -17.75
C SER A 416 -7.07 -10.41 -17.58
N ILE A 417 -6.70 -9.26 -18.13
CA ILE A 417 -5.40 -8.65 -17.84
C ILE A 417 -5.44 -7.75 -16.61
N GLN A 418 -6.63 -7.30 -16.22
CA GLN A 418 -6.84 -6.45 -15.06
C GLN A 418 -6.84 -7.23 -13.74
N ALA A 419 -7.26 -8.50 -13.79
CA ALA A 419 -7.23 -9.46 -12.68
C ALA A 419 -6.74 -10.82 -13.21
N PRO A 420 -5.45 -10.96 -13.56
CA PRO A 420 -4.93 -12.18 -14.16
C PRO A 420 -4.97 -13.33 -13.16
N LEU A 421 -5.68 -14.39 -13.53
CA LEU A 421 -5.80 -15.59 -12.71
C LEU A 421 -4.70 -16.58 -13.09
N VAL A 422 -4.07 -17.17 -12.09
CA VAL A 422 -3.02 -18.18 -12.29
C VAL A 422 -3.62 -19.49 -12.81
N ASP A 423 -4.81 -19.82 -12.36
CA ASP A 423 -5.56 -20.96 -12.86
C ASP A 423 -6.31 -20.60 -14.16
N LYS A 424 -6.07 -21.40 -15.20
CA LYS A 424 -6.74 -21.23 -16.49
C LYS A 424 -8.15 -21.79 -16.53
N THR A 425 -8.56 -22.55 -15.51
CA THR A 425 -9.87 -23.20 -15.45
C THR A 425 -10.88 -22.33 -14.72
N PHE A 426 -11.66 -21.55 -15.47
CA PHE A 426 -12.86 -20.86 -14.97
C PHE A 426 -14.03 -21.82 -14.66
N MET A 427 -13.80 -23.13 -14.66
CA MET A 427 -14.85 -24.10 -14.38
C MET A 427 -15.09 -24.20 -12.88
N PRO A 428 -16.30 -23.91 -12.38
CA PRO A 428 -16.66 -24.22 -11.00
C PRO A 428 -16.59 -25.73 -10.80
N GLY A 429 -15.71 -26.22 -9.93
CA GLY A 429 -15.84 -27.56 -9.39
C GLY A 429 -14.69 -28.54 -9.52
N GLU A 430 -13.59 -28.25 -10.20
CA GLU A 430 -12.40 -29.12 -10.08
C GLU A 430 -11.37 -28.49 -9.12
N PRO A 431 -11.14 -29.10 -7.96
CA PRO A 431 -10.02 -28.67 -7.11
C PRO A 431 -8.71 -28.94 -7.85
N LEU A 432 -7.82 -27.94 -7.94
CA LEU A 432 -6.43 -28.15 -8.33
C LEU A 432 -5.89 -29.30 -7.47
N SER A 433 -5.16 -30.23 -8.07
CA SER A 433 -4.45 -31.27 -7.32
C SER A 433 -3.63 -30.60 -6.21
N LYS A 434 -3.74 -31.10 -4.98
CA LYS A 434 -2.99 -30.57 -3.82
C LYS A 434 -1.57 -30.26 -4.26
N SER A 435 -1.16 -28.99 -4.14
CA SER A 435 0.17 -28.54 -4.49
C SER A 435 1.21 -29.42 -3.77
N GLN A 436 2.09 -30.02 -4.52
CA GLN A 436 3.19 -30.85 -4.00
C GLN A 436 4.37 -30.01 -3.48
N TYR A 437 4.17 -28.70 -3.26
CA TYR A 437 5.25 -27.79 -2.89
C TYR A 437 5.31 -27.52 -1.40
N PRO A 438 6.14 -28.28 -0.63
CA PRO A 438 6.26 -28.12 0.82
C PRO A 438 7.02 -26.84 1.25
N PHE A 439 7.59 -26.09 0.30
CA PHE A 439 8.49 -24.97 0.59
C PHE A 439 7.79 -23.70 1.08
N ILE A 440 6.54 -23.46 0.65
CA ILE A 440 5.82 -22.25 1.01
C ILE A 440 4.94 -22.54 2.22
N ASN A 441 5.59 -22.67 3.35
CA ASN A 441 4.97 -23.09 4.59
C ASN A 441 5.02 -21.97 5.63
N ILE A 442 4.43 -20.81 5.31
CA ILE A 442 4.20 -19.80 6.32
C ILE A 442 2.98 -20.24 7.14
N SER A 443 3.20 -20.52 8.41
CA SER A 443 2.13 -20.87 9.33
C SER A 443 1.36 -19.64 9.79
N THR A 444 0.12 -19.85 10.26
CA THR A 444 -0.65 -18.77 10.91
C THR A 444 0.11 -18.19 12.10
N ALA A 445 0.84 -19.00 12.85
CA ALA A 445 1.66 -18.56 13.97
C ALA A 445 2.78 -17.62 13.55
N ASP A 446 3.48 -17.90 12.43
CA ASP A 446 4.53 -17.01 11.91
C ASP A 446 3.98 -15.64 11.55
N ILE A 447 2.80 -15.60 10.92
CA ILE A 447 2.14 -14.35 10.57
C ILE A 447 1.73 -13.57 11.83
N GLN A 448 1.10 -14.23 12.80
CA GLN A 448 0.72 -13.60 14.06
C GLN A 448 1.95 -13.01 14.77
N LYS A 449 3.04 -13.76 14.82
CA LYS A 449 4.30 -13.30 15.41
C LYS A 449 4.84 -12.06 14.70
N HIS A 450 4.90 -12.05 13.37
CA HIS A 450 5.35 -10.89 12.59
C HIS A 450 4.48 -9.66 12.79
N LEU A 451 3.17 -9.83 12.86
CA LEU A 451 2.25 -8.72 13.11
C LEU A 451 2.42 -8.12 14.51
N LEU A 452 2.63 -8.97 15.52
CA LEU A 452 2.89 -8.51 16.89
C LEU A 452 4.27 -7.85 17.02
N GLN A 453 5.30 -8.33 16.33
CA GLN A 453 6.64 -7.76 16.39
C GLN A 453 6.69 -6.28 16.01
N LYS A 454 5.82 -5.80 15.13
CA LYS A 454 5.78 -4.37 14.76
C LYS A 454 5.37 -3.45 15.90
N ASN A 455 4.49 -3.93 16.78
CA ASN A 455 3.95 -3.13 17.88
C ASN A 455 4.59 -3.46 19.21
N PHE A 456 5.07 -4.70 19.38
CA PHE A 456 5.52 -5.27 20.65
C PHE A 456 6.85 -6.03 20.49
N GLN A 457 7.82 -5.45 19.75
CA GLN A 457 9.09 -6.11 19.45
C GLN A 457 9.85 -6.53 20.70
N ARG A 458 10.01 -5.59 21.64
CA ARG A 458 10.76 -5.79 22.88
C ARG A 458 9.99 -6.65 23.87
N THR A 459 8.67 -6.41 23.97
CA THR A 459 7.78 -7.24 24.79
C THR A 459 7.79 -8.70 24.36
N LEU A 460 7.68 -8.98 23.05
CA LEU A 460 7.77 -10.35 22.52
C LEU A 460 9.10 -11.01 22.86
N TYR A 461 10.21 -10.32 22.64
CA TYR A 461 11.53 -10.84 23.00
C TYR A 461 11.63 -11.15 24.49
N CYS A 462 11.11 -10.27 25.35
CA CYS A 462 11.07 -10.46 26.78
C CYS A 462 10.28 -11.74 27.15
N VAL A 463 9.08 -11.90 26.61
CA VAL A 463 8.23 -13.07 26.90
C VAL A 463 8.83 -14.36 26.36
N GLU A 464 9.47 -14.34 25.17
CA GLU A 464 10.18 -15.49 24.60
C GLU A 464 11.30 -16.00 25.51
N ASN A 465 11.97 -15.09 26.21
CA ASN A 465 13.07 -15.47 27.12
C ASN A 465 12.59 -15.84 28.53
N LEU A 466 11.55 -15.18 29.03
CA LEU A 466 11.09 -15.40 30.40
C LEU A 466 10.00 -16.50 30.54
N VAL A 467 9.08 -16.58 29.58
CA VAL A 467 7.93 -17.50 29.67
C VAL A 467 7.54 -18.09 28.29
N PRO A 468 8.47 -18.74 27.56
CA PRO A 468 8.26 -19.19 26.19
C PRO A 468 7.00 -20.08 26.01
N GLN A 469 6.66 -20.89 27.01
CA GLN A 469 5.53 -21.81 26.96
C GLN A 469 4.18 -21.05 26.82
N LYS A 470 4.08 -19.81 27.32
CA LYS A 470 2.87 -19.00 27.18
C LYS A 470 2.69 -18.48 25.76
N LEU A 471 3.79 -18.16 25.05
CA LEU A 471 3.75 -17.79 23.65
C LEU A 471 3.43 -18.98 22.73
N ASP A 472 4.04 -20.13 22.99
CA ASP A 472 3.74 -21.36 22.24
C ASP A 472 2.27 -21.74 22.34
N ALA A 473 1.69 -21.65 23.55
CA ALA A 473 0.27 -21.88 23.76
C ALA A 473 -0.60 -20.83 23.03
N PHE A 474 -0.22 -19.56 23.08
CA PHE A 474 -0.92 -18.47 22.43
C PHE A 474 -0.95 -18.62 20.91
N PHE A 475 0.20 -18.92 20.27
CA PHE A 475 0.27 -19.11 18.83
C PHE A 475 -0.33 -20.44 18.35
N SER A 476 -0.48 -21.42 19.21
CA SER A 476 -1.18 -22.67 18.88
C SER A 476 -2.71 -22.51 18.88
N ASP A 477 -3.24 -21.49 19.55
CA ASP A 477 -4.66 -21.16 19.52
C ASP A 477 -5.04 -20.49 18.19
N ARG A 478 -5.99 -21.10 17.45
CA ARG A 478 -6.40 -20.66 16.10
C ARG A 478 -7.35 -19.45 16.12
N THR A 479 -7.11 -18.47 16.97
CA THR A 479 -7.96 -17.27 17.13
C THR A 479 -7.84 -16.22 16.03
N PHE A 480 -6.94 -16.41 15.06
CA PHE A 480 -6.83 -15.54 13.88
C PHE A 480 -8.06 -15.73 12.98
N SER A 481 -9.15 -15.06 13.30
CA SER A 481 -10.44 -15.15 12.61
C SER A 481 -10.77 -13.85 11.90
N ILE A 482 -11.44 -13.98 10.76
CA ILE A 482 -12.00 -12.82 10.02
C ILE A 482 -13.10 -12.11 10.80
N ASP A 483 -13.87 -12.85 11.61
CA ASP A 483 -15.02 -12.33 12.33
C ASP A 483 -14.64 -11.51 13.57
N ALA A 484 -13.37 -11.56 13.96
CA ALA A 484 -12.84 -10.86 15.11
C ALA A 484 -11.41 -10.34 14.85
N PRO A 485 -11.25 -9.29 14.05
CA PRO A 485 -9.93 -8.79 13.60
C PRO A 485 -9.09 -8.19 14.73
N THR A 486 -9.72 -7.67 15.75
CA THR A 486 -9.07 -7.10 16.93
C THR A 486 -8.54 -8.16 17.88
N THR A 487 -9.00 -9.41 17.75
CA THR A 487 -8.69 -10.48 18.71
C THR A 487 -7.22 -10.80 18.86
N LEU A 488 -6.40 -10.70 17.81
CA LEU A 488 -4.97 -10.99 17.94
C LEU A 488 -4.31 -10.02 18.93
N MET A 489 -4.49 -8.72 18.73
CA MET A 489 -3.88 -7.69 19.58
C MET A 489 -4.51 -7.64 20.96
N GLU A 490 -5.83 -7.67 21.05
CA GLU A 490 -6.56 -7.72 22.33
C GLU A 490 -6.22 -8.99 23.13
N SER A 491 -6.15 -10.15 22.46
CA SER A 491 -5.73 -11.40 23.08
C SER A 491 -4.30 -11.36 23.57
N PHE A 492 -3.40 -10.72 22.81
CA PHE A 492 -2.00 -10.55 23.23
C PHE A 492 -1.89 -9.59 24.41
N ILE A 493 -2.63 -8.47 24.40
CA ILE A 493 -2.70 -7.52 25.52
C ILE A 493 -3.22 -8.24 26.77
N ALA A 494 -4.30 -9.01 26.65
CA ALA A 494 -4.82 -9.81 27.75
C ALA A 494 -3.81 -10.86 28.26
N LEU A 495 -3.09 -11.53 27.34
CA LEU A 495 -2.03 -12.46 27.72
C LEU A 495 -0.93 -11.74 28.53
N MET A 496 -0.50 -10.55 28.11
CA MET A 496 0.53 -9.78 28.79
C MET A 496 0.07 -9.35 30.19
N THR A 497 -1.13 -8.76 30.29
CA THR A 497 -1.72 -8.37 31.58
C THR A 497 -1.80 -9.56 32.54
N ASN A 498 -2.36 -10.69 32.09
CA ASN A 498 -2.45 -11.89 32.92
C ASN A 498 -1.06 -12.49 33.27
N THR A 499 -0.05 -12.28 32.44
CA THR A 499 1.31 -12.77 32.71
C THR A 499 1.98 -11.93 33.78
N ILE A 500 1.85 -10.60 33.71
CA ILE A 500 2.36 -9.65 34.67
C ILE A 500 1.70 -9.86 36.04
N ASP A 501 0.38 -10.09 36.07
CA ASP A 501 -0.37 -10.33 37.31
C ASP A 501 -0.13 -11.71 37.93
N SER A 502 0.47 -12.64 37.17
CA SER A 502 0.67 -14.04 37.61
C SER A 502 1.67 -14.15 38.76
N GLU A 503 1.34 -14.94 39.81
CA GLU A 503 2.26 -15.26 40.89
C GLU A 503 3.47 -16.14 40.46
N SER A 504 3.39 -16.74 39.28
CA SER A 504 4.43 -17.64 38.77
C SER A 504 5.66 -16.95 38.21
N LEU A 505 5.61 -15.63 37.98
CA LEU A 505 6.72 -14.82 37.47
C LEU A 505 7.47 -14.15 38.64
N ALA A 506 8.80 -14.19 38.63
CA ALA A 506 9.59 -13.48 39.63
C ALA A 506 9.31 -11.96 39.61
N ALA A 507 9.37 -11.31 40.77
CA ALA A 507 9.01 -9.90 40.91
C ALA A 507 9.80 -9.00 39.92
N GLU A 508 11.10 -9.22 39.81
CA GLU A 508 11.99 -8.50 38.89
C GLU A 508 11.57 -8.65 37.43
N HIS A 509 11.25 -9.87 37.00
CA HIS A 509 10.77 -10.12 35.64
C HIS A 509 9.40 -9.48 35.36
N LYS A 510 8.55 -9.36 36.39
CA LYS A 510 7.28 -8.62 36.27
C LYS A 510 7.51 -7.14 36.01
N GLU A 511 8.42 -6.53 36.76
CA GLU A 511 8.75 -5.12 36.60
C GLU A 511 9.30 -4.81 35.21
N ILE A 512 10.26 -5.62 34.71
CA ILE A 512 10.83 -5.49 33.36
C ILE A 512 9.74 -5.65 32.30
N LEU A 513 8.91 -6.70 32.41
CA LEU A 513 7.87 -6.95 31.44
C LEU A 513 6.79 -5.87 31.45
N SER A 514 6.41 -5.34 32.64
CA SER A 514 5.45 -4.25 32.77
C SER A 514 5.97 -2.98 32.15
N ASP A 515 7.20 -2.58 32.45
CA ASP A 515 7.80 -1.35 31.99
C ASP A 515 7.89 -1.28 30.45
N ILE A 516 8.39 -2.34 29.82
CA ILE A 516 8.51 -2.42 28.37
C ILE A 516 7.15 -2.54 27.67
N PHE A 517 6.23 -3.31 28.25
CA PHE A 517 4.91 -3.52 27.70
C PHE A 517 4.07 -2.23 27.72
N GLU A 518 4.12 -1.48 28.82
CA GLU A 518 3.42 -0.20 28.96
C GLU A 518 3.91 0.83 27.93
N LEU A 519 5.21 0.92 27.70
CA LEU A 519 5.78 1.81 26.68
C LEU A 519 5.30 1.45 25.27
N GLU A 520 5.36 0.18 24.89
CA GLU A 520 4.93 -0.28 23.56
C GLU A 520 3.41 -0.21 23.39
N LEU A 521 2.64 -0.48 24.45
CA LEU A 521 1.18 -0.34 24.45
C LEU A 521 0.75 1.11 24.24
N GLU A 522 1.43 2.05 24.87
CA GLU A 522 1.14 3.48 24.70
C GLU A 522 1.44 3.95 23.28
N LYS A 523 2.59 3.58 22.72
CA LYS A 523 2.93 3.85 21.31
C LYS A 523 1.84 3.33 20.37
N ARG A 524 1.35 2.12 20.62
CA ARG A 524 0.26 1.55 19.83
C ARG A 524 -1.02 2.35 19.96
N ARG A 525 -1.43 2.75 21.17
CA ARG A 525 -2.63 3.58 21.39
C ARG A 525 -2.54 4.92 20.66
N MET A 526 -1.37 5.56 20.70
CA MET A 526 -1.12 6.79 19.97
C MET A 526 -1.22 6.57 18.44
N ASP A 527 -0.66 5.50 17.91
CA ASP A 527 -0.71 5.16 16.48
C ASP A 527 -2.16 4.88 16.01
N GLU A 528 -2.95 4.19 16.80
CA GLU A 528 -4.38 3.93 16.54
C GLU A 528 -5.24 5.19 16.56
N ALA A 529 -4.84 6.20 17.31
CA ALA A 529 -5.55 7.49 17.38
C ALA A 529 -5.29 8.38 16.15
N ILE A 530 -4.32 8.06 15.32
CA ILE A 530 -4.00 8.82 14.09
C ILE A 530 -5.19 8.72 13.11
N LYS A 531 -5.82 9.85 12.82
CA LYS A 531 -6.95 9.94 11.89
C LYS A 531 -6.51 10.01 10.44
N SER A 532 -5.39 10.65 10.16
CA SER A 532 -4.86 10.86 8.82
C SER A 532 -3.36 11.18 8.85
N HIS A 533 -2.57 10.46 8.06
CA HIS A 533 -1.14 10.73 7.90
C HIS A 533 -0.88 12.08 7.21
N SER A 534 -1.76 12.47 6.27
CA SER A 534 -1.71 13.81 5.64
C SER A 534 -1.90 14.93 6.66
N LEU A 535 -2.78 14.73 7.64
CA LEU A 535 -3.00 15.69 8.72
C LEU A 535 -1.74 15.87 9.57
N LEU A 536 -1.06 14.79 9.96
CA LEU A 536 0.16 14.85 10.75
C LEU A 536 1.30 15.58 10.01
N ASN A 537 1.49 15.28 8.73
CA ASN A 537 2.50 15.96 7.92
C ASN A 537 2.25 17.48 7.86
N ILE A 538 1.00 17.88 7.62
CA ILE A 538 0.65 19.32 7.59
C ILE A 538 0.73 19.94 8.99
N LYS A 539 0.30 19.22 10.02
CA LYS A 539 0.40 19.66 11.42
C LYS A 539 1.86 20.00 11.78
N ASP A 540 2.81 19.12 11.48
CA ASP A 540 4.24 19.36 11.72
C ASP A 540 4.74 20.63 11.02
N ILE A 541 4.41 20.81 9.74
CA ILE A 541 4.79 22.01 8.98
C ILE A 541 4.22 23.29 9.63
N VAL A 542 2.95 23.26 10.02
CA VAL A 542 2.29 24.43 10.64
C VAL A 542 2.89 24.74 12.01
N LEU A 543 3.09 23.71 12.87
CA LEU A 543 3.68 23.90 14.20
C LEU A 543 5.10 24.47 14.13
N ASN A 544 5.94 23.97 13.22
CA ASN A 544 7.30 24.49 13.02
C ASN A 544 7.29 25.97 12.58
N GLN A 545 6.36 26.35 11.69
CA GLN A 545 6.21 27.75 11.28
C GLN A 545 5.71 28.63 12.43
N GLN A 546 4.72 28.18 13.19
CA GLN A 546 4.21 28.90 14.37
C GLN A 546 5.31 29.08 15.41
N GLY A 547 6.12 28.04 15.68
CA GLY A 547 7.27 28.14 16.58
C GLY A 547 8.24 29.22 16.13
N GLY A 548 8.58 29.30 14.83
CA GLY A 548 9.41 30.36 14.26
C GLY A 548 8.79 31.76 14.37
N GLU A 549 7.48 31.88 14.23
CA GLU A 549 6.76 33.14 14.41
C GLU A 549 6.73 33.61 15.87
N ILE A 550 6.52 32.67 16.81
CA ILE A 550 6.56 32.96 18.24
C ILE A 550 7.93 33.52 18.64
N ILE A 551 9.01 32.87 18.20
CA ILE A 551 10.39 33.32 18.47
C ILE A 551 10.65 34.71 17.86
N LYS A 552 10.14 34.98 16.65
CA LYS A 552 10.31 36.29 16.00
C LYS A 552 9.48 37.41 16.64
N LYS A 553 8.30 37.10 17.20
CA LYS A 553 7.43 38.08 17.89
C LYS A 553 7.96 38.45 19.26
N ALA A 554 8.74 37.63 19.89
CA ALA A 554 9.46 37.97 21.10
C ALA A 554 10.61 38.89 20.73
N GLU A 555 10.35 40.21 20.80
CA GLU A 555 11.25 41.29 20.32
C GLU A 555 12.60 41.28 21.05
N ASP A 556 12.63 40.84 22.32
CA ASP A 556 13.82 40.67 23.13
C ASP A 556 13.70 39.47 24.07
N GLU A 557 14.77 39.22 24.84
CA GLU A 557 14.82 38.10 25.79
C GLU A 557 13.74 38.18 26.86
N ASN A 558 13.39 39.40 27.36
CA ASN A 558 12.38 39.58 28.39
C ASN A 558 10.99 39.19 27.83
N ALA A 559 10.66 39.62 26.63
CA ALA A 559 9.42 39.23 25.95
C ALA A 559 9.38 37.68 25.71
N PHE A 560 10.49 37.05 25.41
CA PHE A 560 10.55 35.59 25.28
C PHE A 560 10.30 34.88 26.64
N LEU A 561 10.84 35.40 27.70
CA LEU A 561 10.67 34.86 29.06
C LEU A 561 9.22 34.95 29.56
N GLU A 562 8.44 35.88 29.07
CA GLU A 562 7.02 36.02 29.41
C GLU A 562 6.07 35.08 28.66
N LEU A 563 6.54 34.37 27.64
CA LEU A 563 5.71 33.46 26.87
C LEU A 563 5.10 32.36 27.75
N MET A 564 3.82 32.07 27.51
CA MET A 564 3.11 30.92 28.05
C MET A 564 3.18 29.78 27.05
N LEU A 565 3.91 28.73 27.38
CA LEU A 565 4.08 27.55 26.52
C LEU A 565 3.53 26.31 27.22
N GLN A 566 3.27 25.29 26.43
CA GLN A 566 2.91 23.95 26.88
C GLN A 566 3.43 22.89 25.94
N LEU A 567 3.50 21.66 26.39
CA LEU A 567 3.73 20.50 25.56
C LEU A 567 2.61 20.41 24.50
N GLU A 568 2.96 20.07 23.26
CA GLU A 568 1.97 19.81 22.21
C GLU A 568 1.07 18.63 22.66
N PRO A 569 -0.29 18.75 22.58
CA PRO A 569 -1.21 17.80 23.22
C PRO A 569 -1.08 16.34 22.80
N ASP A 570 -0.60 16.07 21.57
CA ASP A 570 -0.41 14.68 21.09
C ASP A 570 1.00 14.14 21.41
N VAL A 571 1.89 14.97 22.00
CA VAL A 571 3.23 14.56 22.44
C VAL A 571 3.16 14.07 23.87
N GLN A 572 3.84 12.97 24.16
CA GLN A 572 3.85 12.38 25.51
C GLN A 572 5.27 12.20 26.02
N LEU A 573 5.47 12.45 27.32
CA LEU A 573 6.68 12.10 28.06
C LEU A 573 6.47 10.79 28.81
N ARG A 574 7.47 9.92 28.79
CA ARG A 574 7.49 8.67 29.56
C ARG A 574 8.84 8.56 30.26
N THR A 575 8.83 7.95 31.42
CA THR A 575 10.03 7.66 32.22
C THR A 575 10.10 6.16 32.50
N PRO A 576 10.47 5.34 31.49
CA PRO A 576 10.68 3.92 31.73
C PRO A 576 11.81 3.74 32.73
N ARG A 577 11.74 2.67 33.49
CA ARG A 577 12.75 2.34 34.50
C ARG A 577 14.09 1.89 33.88
N TRP A 578 14.01 1.27 32.68
CA TRP A 578 15.20 0.79 31.94
C TRP A 578 15.33 1.50 30.60
N ASN A 579 16.56 1.50 30.07
CA ASN A 579 16.79 1.99 28.71
C ASN A 579 16.29 0.96 27.68
N TRP A 580 15.23 1.32 26.96
CA TRP A 580 14.64 0.52 25.89
C TRP A 580 14.97 1.06 24.50
N ASN A 581 16.03 1.85 24.35
CA ASN A 581 16.38 2.48 23.07
C ASN A 581 16.50 1.46 21.93
N LEU A 582 15.70 1.63 20.88
CA LEU A 582 15.67 0.72 19.72
C LEU A 582 16.94 0.76 18.87
N THR A 583 17.67 1.89 18.88
CA THR A 583 18.95 2.01 18.14
C THR A 583 20.08 1.24 18.80
N GLY A 584 19.96 0.98 20.10
CA GLY A 584 20.88 0.14 20.89
C GLY A 584 20.34 -1.29 21.07
N GLU A 585 20.05 -2.02 19.99
CA GLU A 585 19.39 -3.34 20.06
C GLU A 585 20.10 -4.33 21.01
N GLU A 586 21.41 -4.32 21.05
CA GLU A 586 22.19 -5.16 21.96
C GLU A 586 22.05 -4.71 23.43
N GLU A 587 21.79 -3.43 23.67
CA GLU A 587 21.71 -2.88 25.03
C GLU A 587 20.39 -3.23 25.72
N TRP A 588 19.25 -3.01 25.07
CA TRP A 588 17.96 -3.37 25.67
C TRP A 588 17.79 -4.89 25.81
N LYS A 589 18.38 -5.70 24.91
CA LYS A 589 18.42 -7.16 25.07
C LYS A 589 19.22 -7.60 26.29
N LYS A 590 20.30 -6.89 26.64
CA LYS A 590 21.05 -7.15 27.88
C LYS A 590 20.18 -6.90 29.10
N ASN A 591 19.42 -5.82 29.14
CA ASN A 591 18.53 -5.49 30.25
C ASN A 591 17.49 -6.58 30.51
N ILE A 592 17.05 -7.31 29.48
CA ILE A 592 16.15 -8.46 29.62
C ILE A 592 16.89 -9.71 30.10
N ASN A 593 18.07 -9.99 29.55
CA ASN A 593 18.80 -11.22 29.78
C ASN A 593 19.62 -11.22 31.09
N GLN A 594 20.03 -10.04 31.53
CA GLN A 594 20.79 -9.84 32.76
C GLN A 594 20.21 -8.60 33.46
N PRO A 595 19.07 -8.72 34.12
CA PRO A 595 18.46 -7.60 34.80
C PRO A 595 19.41 -7.12 35.91
N VAL A 596 19.69 -5.82 35.89
CA VAL A 596 20.50 -5.17 36.93
C VAL A 596 19.67 -5.19 38.22
N GLU A 597 20.29 -5.52 39.34
CA GLU A 597 19.64 -5.49 40.66
C GLU A 597 19.00 -4.11 40.89
N SER A 598 17.82 -4.09 41.50
CA SER A 598 16.94 -2.91 41.60
C SER A 598 17.59 -1.68 42.24
N GLU A 599 18.64 -1.86 43.04
CA GLU A 599 19.36 -0.78 43.70
C GLU A 599 20.30 0.01 42.77
N GLU A 600 20.85 -0.61 41.72
CA GLU A 600 21.71 0.06 40.72
C GLU A 600 20.89 0.78 39.62
N ALA A 601 19.65 0.39 39.38
CA ALA A 601 18.79 1.02 38.39
C ALA A 601 18.15 2.34 38.88
N GLU A 602 18.20 2.64 40.17
CA GLU A 602 17.62 3.85 40.75
C GLU A 602 18.47 5.14 40.52
N GLU A 603 19.73 5.02 40.06
CA GLU A 603 20.61 6.18 39.82
C GLU A 603 20.50 6.78 38.41
N GLU A 604 19.97 6.07 37.40
CA GLU A 604 19.83 6.58 36.04
C GLU A 604 18.34 6.73 35.64
N MET A 605 17.89 7.97 35.48
CA MET A 605 16.55 8.25 34.99
C MET A 605 16.55 8.23 33.45
N TRP A 606 15.77 7.33 32.87
CA TRP A 606 15.51 7.30 31.45
C TRP A 606 14.25 8.09 31.12
N ALA A 607 14.36 8.97 30.14
CA ALA A 607 13.20 9.75 29.69
C ALA A 607 13.06 9.63 28.18
N VAL A 608 11.82 9.40 27.75
CA VAL A 608 11.48 9.19 26.34
C VAL A 608 10.36 10.12 25.94
N LEU A 609 10.54 10.79 24.78
CA LEU A 609 9.50 11.55 24.12
C LEU A 609 8.84 10.66 23.05
N LEU A 610 7.50 10.57 23.10
CA LEU A 610 6.69 9.94 22.08
C LEU A 610 5.96 11.01 21.28
N LYS A 611 6.18 11.06 19.96
CA LYS A 611 5.54 12.04 19.06
C LYS A 611 4.91 11.32 17.86
N PRO A 612 3.60 11.55 17.57
CA PRO A 612 2.99 11.06 16.34
C PRO A 612 3.62 11.73 15.11
N MET A 613 4.02 10.90 14.15
CA MET A 613 4.58 11.30 12.85
C MET A 613 3.81 10.60 11.73
N SER A 614 3.94 11.11 10.50
CA SER A 614 3.31 10.50 9.32
C SER A 614 3.67 9.02 9.10
N VAL A 615 4.82 8.58 9.61
CA VAL A 615 5.32 7.20 9.49
C VAL A 615 5.07 6.34 10.74
N GLY A 616 4.43 6.87 11.77
CA GLY A 616 4.16 6.19 13.03
C GLY A 616 4.54 7.02 14.25
N ILE A 617 4.82 6.39 15.37
CA ILE A 617 5.20 7.10 16.61
C ILE A 617 6.72 7.16 16.71
N LEU A 618 7.24 8.39 16.63
CA LEU A 618 8.66 8.66 16.91
C LEU A 618 8.91 8.47 18.40
N GLU A 619 9.92 7.67 18.73
CA GLU A 619 10.43 7.47 20.08
C GLU A 619 11.81 8.10 20.15
N THR A 620 12.00 9.09 21.01
CA THR A 620 13.25 9.83 21.16
C THR A 620 13.69 9.82 22.62
N GLU A 621 14.87 9.30 22.88
CA GLU A 621 15.51 9.40 24.19
C GLU A 621 15.86 10.87 24.50
N LEU A 622 15.56 11.31 25.71
CA LEU A 622 15.79 12.66 26.16
C LEU A 622 16.99 12.70 27.12
N SER A 623 17.85 13.72 26.94
CA SER A 623 18.80 14.03 27.97
C SER A 623 18.12 14.47 29.28
N PRO A 624 18.69 14.23 30.45
CA PRO A 624 18.15 14.72 31.73
C PRO A 624 17.83 16.22 31.67
N PHE A 625 18.71 17.01 31.07
CA PHE A 625 18.53 18.45 30.88
C PHE A 625 17.25 18.78 30.05
N THR A 626 17.05 18.12 28.92
CA THR A 626 15.87 18.34 28.07
C THR A 626 14.60 17.89 28.80
N TYR A 627 14.67 16.77 29.51
CA TYR A 627 13.51 16.27 30.29
C TYR A 627 13.11 17.24 31.41
N THR A 628 14.06 17.77 32.18
CA THR A 628 13.80 18.76 33.24
C THR A 628 13.03 19.99 32.70
N ILE A 629 13.39 20.44 31.49
CA ILE A 629 12.70 21.54 30.83
C ILE A 629 11.29 21.12 30.39
N LEU A 630 11.14 19.96 29.77
CA LEU A 630 9.87 19.52 29.18
C LEU A 630 8.83 19.15 30.23
N VAL A 631 9.22 18.57 31.35
CA VAL A 631 8.28 18.20 32.43
C VAL A 631 7.54 19.41 32.99
N GLU A 632 8.21 20.56 33.06
CA GLU A 632 7.63 21.82 33.50
C GLU A 632 6.59 22.40 32.51
N PHE A 633 6.58 21.92 31.27
CA PHE A 633 5.62 22.29 30.23
C PHE A 633 4.51 21.25 29.98
N CYS A 634 4.42 20.21 30.80
CA CYS A 634 3.28 19.28 30.74
C CYS A 634 1.95 19.99 31.01
N GLU A 635 1.99 21.06 31.81
CA GLU A 635 0.91 22.04 31.98
C GLU A 635 1.34 23.41 31.45
N PRO A 636 0.42 24.29 31.07
CA PRO A 636 0.77 25.65 30.63
C PRO A 636 1.64 26.39 31.63
N ASN A 637 2.83 26.79 31.23
CA ASN A 637 3.79 27.45 32.13
C ASN A 637 4.53 28.61 31.42
N ARG A 638 4.99 29.58 32.18
CA ARG A 638 5.82 30.69 31.66
C ARG A 638 7.28 30.25 31.53
N VAL A 639 7.92 30.73 30.48
CA VAL A 639 9.34 30.40 30.20
C VAL A 639 10.25 30.85 31.35
N ASP A 640 10.01 32.02 31.97
CA ASP A 640 10.82 32.49 33.12
C ASP A 640 10.70 31.52 34.31
N ARG A 641 9.50 31.01 34.62
CA ARG A 641 9.32 30.07 35.74
C ARG A 641 9.97 28.73 35.46
N VAL A 642 9.84 28.22 34.22
CA VAL A 642 10.53 26.99 33.81
C VAL A 642 12.05 27.15 33.89
N MET A 643 12.57 28.33 33.51
CA MET A 643 13.97 28.61 33.61
C MET A 643 14.46 28.59 35.07
N GLU A 644 13.75 29.25 36.00
CA GLU A 644 14.10 29.23 37.42
C GLU A 644 14.04 27.82 37.99
N ALA A 645 12.94 27.08 37.73
CA ALA A 645 12.81 25.69 38.18
C ALA A 645 13.93 24.78 37.64
N THR A 646 14.31 24.98 36.37
CA THR A 646 15.43 24.22 35.77
C THR A 646 16.77 24.58 36.43
N ILE A 647 17.02 25.85 36.72
CA ILE A 647 18.25 26.30 37.40
C ILE A 647 18.30 25.73 38.83
N ASP A 648 17.20 25.77 39.55
CA ASP A 648 17.11 25.27 40.95
C ASP A 648 17.40 23.76 41.04
N ALA A 649 17.23 23.03 39.94
CA ALA A 649 17.57 21.61 39.87
C ALA A 649 19.12 21.36 39.83
N PHE A 650 19.95 22.39 39.67
CA PHE A 650 21.39 22.30 39.67
C PHE A 650 21.95 22.85 40.98
N GLU A 651 22.74 22.06 41.67
CA GLU A 651 23.36 22.47 42.94
C GLU A 651 24.56 23.39 42.72
N ALA A 652 24.68 24.48 43.53
CA ALA A 652 25.88 25.31 43.74
C ALA A 652 26.53 25.90 42.46
N LEU A 653 25.76 26.57 41.60
CA LEU A 653 26.25 27.25 40.41
C LEU A 653 26.99 28.54 40.75
N THR A 654 28.08 28.85 40.05
CA THR A 654 28.67 30.18 40.02
C THR A 654 27.84 31.13 39.15
N PRO A 655 27.90 32.47 39.34
CA PRO A 655 27.15 33.42 38.52
C PRO A 655 27.44 33.30 36.99
N GLU A 656 28.67 32.90 36.63
CA GLU A 656 29.05 32.66 35.23
C GLU A 656 28.40 31.39 34.68
N GLN A 657 28.38 30.33 35.49
CA GLN A 657 27.73 29.07 35.12
C GLN A 657 26.21 29.23 34.99
N GLU A 658 25.60 29.99 35.91
CA GLU A 658 24.16 30.32 35.83
C GLU A 658 23.84 31.09 34.55
N THR A 659 24.62 32.11 34.20
CA THR A 659 24.42 32.89 32.96
C THR A 659 24.51 31.99 31.71
N MET A 660 25.50 31.09 31.69
CA MET A 660 25.66 30.15 30.60
C MET A 660 24.48 29.14 30.53
N LEU A 661 23.97 28.67 31.66
CA LEU A 661 22.86 27.76 31.75
C LEU A 661 21.56 28.42 31.28
N ARG A 662 21.29 29.66 31.65
CA ARG A 662 20.17 30.47 31.17
C ARG A 662 20.15 30.53 29.64
N GLY A 663 21.28 30.82 28.99
CA GLY A 663 21.41 30.80 27.55
C GLY A 663 21.08 29.45 26.92
N LYS A 664 21.60 28.34 27.49
CA LYS A 664 21.30 26.99 26.99
C LYS A 664 19.82 26.59 27.16
N ILE A 665 19.16 27.00 28.23
CA ILE A 665 17.72 26.75 28.46
C ILE A 665 16.91 27.46 27.37
N ILE A 666 17.20 28.75 27.10
CA ILE A 666 16.54 29.52 26.05
C ILE A 666 16.73 28.85 24.68
N ASP A 667 17.97 28.46 24.36
CA ASP A 667 18.25 27.80 23.08
C ASP A 667 17.50 26.46 22.94
N GLN A 668 17.43 25.68 24.02
CA GLN A 668 16.71 24.43 24.05
C GLN A 668 15.19 24.64 23.85
N ILE A 669 14.59 25.62 24.55
CA ILE A 669 13.17 25.94 24.39
C ILE A 669 12.88 26.42 22.97
N LYS A 670 13.74 27.25 22.36
CA LYS A 670 13.61 27.65 20.96
C LYS A 670 13.67 26.44 20.01
N HIS A 671 14.58 25.52 20.25
CA HIS A 671 14.68 24.27 19.47
C HIS A 671 13.40 23.43 19.59
N LEU A 672 12.84 23.30 20.78
CA LEU A 672 11.59 22.56 21.02
C LEU A 672 10.37 23.21 20.37
N LEU A 673 10.33 24.55 20.31
CA LEU A 673 9.32 25.29 19.55
C LEU A 673 9.46 25.07 18.04
N LEU A 674 10.70 25.12 17.50
CA LEU A 674 10.96 24.90 16.08
C LEU A 674 10.70 23.46 15.64
N SER A 675 10.75 22.48 16.55
CA SER A 675 10.41 21.07 16.29
C SER A 675 8.94 20.74 16.54
N GLY A 676 8.10 21.72 16.92
CA GLY A 676 6.69 21.52 17.19
C GLY A 676 6.41 20.61 18.40
N ILE A 677 7.36 20.52 19.33
CA ILE A 677 7.21 19.79 20.61
C ILE A 677 6.55 20.70 21.66
N LEU A 678 6.92 21.98 21.67
CA LEU A 678 6.26 23.02 22.47
C LEU A 678 5.38 23.90 21.57
N VAL A 679 4.28 24.36 22.14
CA VAL A 679 3.33 25.28 21.49
C VAL A 679 2.93 26.38 22.45
N GLU A 680 2.43 27.52 21.91
CA GLU A 680 1.84 28.57 22.74
C GLU A 680 0.56 28.04 23.39
N ALA A 681 0.46 28.20 24.72
CA ALA A 681 -0.69 27.78 25.47
C ALA A 681 -1.92 28.62 25.05
N LYS A 682 -3.02 27.96 24.73
CA LYS A 682 -4.29 28.66 24.46
C LYS A 682 -4.81 29.28 25.76
N LYS A 683 -5.15 30.59 25.71
CA LYS A 683 -5.74 31.32 26.83
C LYS A 683 -7.10 30.78 27.23
#